data_fe2d40dc357c29e32d9c48f3a051baa5
#
_entry.id   fe2d40dc357c29e32d9c48f3a051baa5
#
_cell.length_a   1.000
_cell.length_b   1.000
_cell.length_c   1.000
_cell.angle_alpha   90.00
_cell.angle_beta   90.00
_cell.angle_gamma   90.00
#
_symmetry.space_group_name_H-M   'P 1'
#
loop_
_entity.id
_entity.type
_entity.pdbx_description
1 polymer ?
#
loop_
_entity_poly.entity_id
_entity_poly.type
_entity_poly.pdbx_seq_one_letter_code
_entity_poly.pdbx_strand_id
1 'polypeptide(L)'
;MLITASANAQRHLPDSITRALKNASNDSLRYQASTNAYFYFEETNRDSALYYVNRLYLLAKKNNKQLLIARALAFKGYQLTGASRYPEALKVLLQAFAIVNDPKSASNSWFLNQQSTPEKTRLLMLSLTHHMFAILMDRTENTGQMIFHFKEAKEIALKINNSQRIMLADMDLGSAYTGLNRIDSALIFENEARDIAIKTGQKRYLGYILGCFGDIVLKKGDKTNAKRFYYEGVYLAAEQNNVANEVWNYSKLVNLYLAENERDSSLYFSKKLLGALKALGSTASQRVNIGMAYENLYQSYKLRKQPDSAFKYAQIALVKTDSLYKKRIINLAEFQALSFQEQLRLQDLEKEKALYQSKLRTYALLAGLGVFFIIALILYRNNQQKQKANKVLESTLSNLKSTQTQLIQSEKMASLGELTAGIAHEIQNPLNFVNNFSEVNKEMLEELKAESKKPKAKRDGQLEIELINDLIENEQKINMHGKRADSIVKSMLEHSRISSGEKQLTNINALADEFIKLSYHGLRAKDKSFNAEMTAHFDPELPKINVMQQDIGRVLLNLFNNAFYAVNQKKKTAGQDYKPEVSVTTSTKNGWVMIKVKDNGIGMPDAIKEKIMQPFFTTKPTGEGTGLGLSLTYDMVVKGHGGKIEVNTKEGEFTEFIVSLPLNEN
;
A
#
# COMPACT_ATOMS: atom_id res chain seq x y z
N MET A 1 -31.40 11.24 22.58
CA MET A 1 -30.02 11.66 22.19
C MET A 1 -29.92 12.47 20.88
N LEU A 2 -30.65 12.12 19.81
CA LEU A 2 -30.63 12.90 18.54
C LEU A 2 -31.21 14.32 18.65
N ILE A 3 -32.20 14.54 19.51
CA ILE A 3 -32.90 15.85 19.68
C ILE A 3 -32.03 16.82 20.51
N THR A 4 -31.29 16.35 21.50
CA THR A 4 -30.41 17.20 22.33
C THR A 4 -29.12 17.56 21.59
N ALA A 5 -28.60 16.68 20.73
CA ALA A 5 -27.45 16.99 19.84
C ALA A 5 -27.79 18.09 18.80
N SER A 6 -29.05 18.13 18.32
CA SER A 6 -29.51 19.17 17.36
C SER A 6 -29.51 20.57 17.95
N ALA A 7 -29.91 20.73 19.21
CA ALA A 7 -29.97 22.03 19.86
C ALA A 7 -28.58 22.62 20.18
N ASN A 8 -27.62 21.77 20.58
CA ASN A 8 -26.25 22.19 20.81
C ASN A 8 -25.46 22.46 19.52
N ALA A 9 -25.74 21.70 18.46
CA ALA A 9 -25.08 21.89 17.16
C ALA A 9 -25.47 23.20 16.46
N GLN A 10 -26.62 23.77 16.81
CA GLN A 10 -27.09 25.06 16.22
C GLN A 10 -26.63 26.31 16.99
N ARG A 11 -26.21 26.16 18.26
CA ARG A 11 -25.93 27.31 19.14
C ARG A 11 -24.64 28.10 18.82
N HIS A 12 -23.77 27.60 17.93
CA HIS A 12 -22.44 28.20 17.64
C HIS A 12 -22.10 28.29 16.14
N LEU A 13 -23.10 28.14 15.26
CA LEU A 13 -22.86 28.32 13.83
C LEU A 13 -22.81 29.81 13.48
N PRO A 14 -21.91 30.21 12.56
CA PRO A 14 -21.92 31.54 11.97
C PRO A 14 -23.31 31.89 11.38
N ASP A 15 -23.71 33.14 11.50
CA ASP A 15 -25.01 33.59 11.01
C ASP A 15 -25.24 33.34 9.52
N SER A 16 -24.17 33.38 8.71
CA SER A 16 -24.23 33.02 7.30
C SER A 16 -24.65 31.59 7.05
N ILE A 17 -24.07 30.62 7.81
CA ILE A 17 -24.42 29.20 7.69
C ILE A 17 -25.82 28.95 8.25
N THR A 18 -26.14 29.58 9.37
CA THR A 18 -27.47 29.45 9.99
C THR A 18 -28.58 29.96 9.07
N ARG A 19 -28.36 31.08 8.40
CA ARG A 19 -29.28 31.64 7.37
C ARG A 19 -29.38 30.69 6.17
N ALA A 20 -28.25 30.18 5.67
CA ALA A 20 -28.26 29.19 4.57
C ALA A 20 -29.06 27.93 4.91
N LEU A 21 -28.93 27.40 6.14
CA LEU A 21 -29.69 26.23 6.59
C LEU A 21 -31.21 26.49 6.70
N LYS A 22 -31.59 27.69 7.13
CA LYS A 22 -33.00 28.11 7.26
C LYS A 22 -33.66 28.40 5.91
N ASN A 23 -32.93 29.06 5.01
CA ASN A 23 -33.46 29.54 3.73
C ASN A 23 -33.32 28.54 2.57
N ALA A 24 -32.79 27.34 2.83
CA ALA A 24 -32.64 26.32 1.81
C ALA A 24 -33.98 25.80 1.30
N SER A 25 -34.36 26.22 0.09
CA SER A 25 -35.66 25.90 -0.53
C SER A 25 -35.77 24.46 -1.06
N ASN A 26 -34.65 23.82 -1.37
CA ASN A 26 -34.61 22.46 -1.90
C ASN A 26 -33.53 21.60 -1.24
N ASP A 27 -33.55 20.30 -1.49
CA ASP A 27 -32.66 19.35 -0.85
C ASP A 27 -31.19 19.52 -1.29
N SER A 28 -30.93 20.03 -2.50
CA SER A 28 -29.56 20.35 -2.95
C SER A 28 -28.95 21.48 -2.14
N LEU A 29 -29.69 22.56 -1.94
CA LEU A 29 -29.27 23.70 -1.10
C LEU A 29 -29.13 23.29 0.37
N ARG A 30 -30.06 22.43 0.87
CA ARG A 30 -29.95 21.85 2.23
C ARG A 30 -28.70 21.02 2.39
N TYR A 31 -28.34 20.23 1.36
CA TYR A 31 -27.12 19.46 1.35
C TYR A 31 -25.88 20.37 1.38
N GLN A 32 -25.84 21.41 0.54
CA GLN A 32 -24.75 22.37 0.52
C GLN A 32 -24.58 23.13 1.84
N ALA A 33 -25.68 23.63 2.42
CA ALA A 33 -25.66 24.33 3.71
C ALA A 33 -25.20 23.39 4.84
N SER A 34 -25.65 22.12 4.81
CA SER A 34 -25.19 21.10 5.77
C SER A 34 -23.72 20.74 5.58
N THR A 35 -23.21 20.79 4.35
CA THR A 35 -21.77 20.60 4.06
C THR A 35 -20.93 21.73 4.67
N ASN A 36 -21.37 22.99 4.53
CA ASN A 36 -20.69 24.13 5.14
C ASN A 36 -20.69 24.03 6.68
N ALA A 37 -21.78 23.60 7.26
CA ALA A 37 -21.89 23.36 8.70
C ALA A 37 -20.97 22.20 9.14
N TYR A 38 -20.87 21.12 8.37
CA TYR A 38 -19.93 20.05 8.61
C TYR A 38 -18.48 20.57 8.64
N PHE A 39 -18.04 21.30 7.62
CA PHE A 39 -16.67 21.82 7.55
C PHE A 39 -16.35 22.82 8.66
N TYR A 40 -17.36 23.57 9.14
CA TYR A 40 -17.18 24.43 10.29
C TYR A 40 -16.90 23.63 11.58
N PHE A 41 -17.59 22.50 11.76
CA PHE A 41 -17.41 21.65 12.94
C PHE A 41 -16.36 20.57 12.80
N GLU A 42 -15.89 20.27 11.60
CA GLU A 42 -15.01 19.15 11.27
C GLU A 42 -13.83 19.01 12.24
N GLU A 43 -13.17 20.14 12.56
CA GLU A 43 -11.99 20.20 13.43
C GLU A 43 -12.26 20.96 14.75
N THR A 44 -13.51 21.30 15.04
CA THR A 44 -13.86 22.08 16.23
C THR A 44 -14.84 21.34 17.17
N ASN A 45 -15.78 20.56 16.62
CA ASN A 45 -16.75 19.81 17.43
C ASN A 45 -17.22 18.55 16.71
N ARG A 46 -16.72 17.40 17.12
CA ARG A 46 -16.99 16.10 16.47
C ARG A 46 -18.44 15.67 16.52
N ASP A 47 -19.13 15.91 17.63
CA ASP A 47 -20.54 15.50 17.76
C ASP A 47 -21.42 16.29 16.79
N SER A 48 -21.17 17.59 16.66
CA SER A 48 -21.82 18.44 15.68
C SER A 48 -21.43 18.04 14.25
N ALA A 49 -20.16 17.72 13.98
CA ALA A 49 -19.71 17.21 12.69
C ALA A 49 -20.44 15.91 12.33
N LEU A 50 -20.54 14.94 13.24
CA LEU A 50 -21.28 13.69 13.04
C LEU A 50 -22.77 13.92 12.81
N TYR A 51 -23.39 14.87 13.51
CA TYR A 51 -24.77 15.25 13.26
C TYR A 51 -24.98 15.72 11.81
N TYR A 52 -24.14 16.65 11.34
CA TYR A 52 -24.26 17.16 9.97
C TYR A 52 -23.91 16.12 8.91
N VAL A 53 -22.94 15.27 9.15
CA VAL A 53 -22.62 14.13 8.26
C VAL A 53 -23.81 13.16 8.12
N ASN A 54 -24.47 12.83 9.23
CA ASN A 54 -25.65 11.97 9.16
C ASN A 54 -26.79 12.67 8.39
N ARG A 55 -26.95 13.98 8.54
CA ARG A 55 -27.90 14.78 7.75
C ARG A 55 -27.54 14.77 6.24
N LEU A 56 -26.27 14.91 5.88
CA LEU A 56 -25.79 14.77 4.51
C LEU A 56 -26.13 13.38 3.94
N TYR A 57 -25.85 12.32 4.71
CA TYR A 57 -26.15 10.95 4.31
C TYR A 57 -27.65 10.76 4.04
N LEU A 58 -28.50 11.22 4.95
CA LEU A 58 -29.96 11.08 4.80
C LEU A 58 -30.50 11.86 3.59
N LEU A 59 -30.02 13.09 3.36
CA LEU A 59 -30.41 13.89 2.20
C LEU A 59 -29.96 13.23 0.88
N ALA A 60 -28.74 12.73 0.83
CA ALA A 60 -28.20 12.05 -0.33
C ALA A 60 -28.95 10.73 -0.60
N LYS A 61 -29.26 9.96 0.45
CA LYS A 61 -30.01 8.70 0.36
C LYS A 61 -31.46 8.93 -0.10
N LYS A 62 -32.17 9.91 0.48
CA LYS A 62 -33.53 10.31 0.06
C LYS A 62 -33.62 10.60 -1.42
N ASN A 63 -32.58 11.22 -1.99
CA ASN A 63 -32.54 11.65 -3.38
C ASN A 63 -31.76 10.67 -4.29
N ASN A 64 -31.41 9.49 -3.80
CA ASN A 64 -30.65 8.45 -4.51
C ASN A 64 -29.36 8.96 -5.15
N LYS A 65 -28.61 9.86 -4.47
CA LYS A 65 -27.37 10.49 -4.98
C LYS A 65 -26.15 9.69 -4.50
N GLN A 66 -25.78 8.66 -5.25
CA GLN A 66 -24.78 7.66 -4.85
C GLN A 66 -23.43 8.29 -4.46
N LEU A 67 -22.86 9.18 -5.28
CA LEU A 67 -21.58 9.83 -4.98
C LEU A 67 -21.64 10.72 -3.74
N LEU A 68 -22.78 11.32 -3.45
CA LEU A 68 -22.98 12.12 -2.24
C LEU A 68 -23.18 11.26 -1.00
N ILE A 69 -23.77 10.07 -1.16
CA ILE A 69 -23.78 9.03 -0.11
C ILE A 69 -22.35 8.63 0.22
N ALA A 70 -21.52 8.31 -0.79
CA ALA A 70 -20.12 7.96 -0.59
C ALA A 70 -19.32 9.06 0.10
N ARG A 71 -19.54 10.33 -0.31
CA ARG A 71 -18.93 11.49 0.34
C ARG A 71 -19.31 11.59 1.83
N ALA A 72 -20.58 11.44 2.15
CA ALA A 72 -21.05 11.49 3.53
C ALA A 72 -20.48 10.32 4.35
N LEU A 73 -20.38 9.12 3.77
CA LEU A 73 -19.77 7.97 4.41
C LEU A 73 -18.26 8.17 4.64
N ALA A 74 -17.54 8.76 3.69
CA ALA A 74 -16.12 9.09 3.84
C ALA A 74 -15.90 10.10 4.99
N PHE A 75 -16.69 11.16 5.05
CA PHE A 75 -16.64 12.11 6.17
C PHE A 75 -17.03 11.48 7.51
N LYS A 76 -18.01 10.57 7.50
CA LYS A 76 -18.38 9.81 8.71
C LYS A 76 -17.23 8.92 9.16
N GLY A 77 -16.57 8.24 8.24
CA GLY A 77 -15.38 7.43 8.49
C GLY A 77 -14.27 8.26 9.16
N TYR A 78 -14.00 9.47 8.64
CA TYR A 78 -13.04 10.39 9.24
C TYR A 78 -13.37 10.72 10.71
N GLN A 79 -14.61 11.11 10.99
CA GLN A 79 -15.02 11.46 12.35
C GLN A 79 -15.03 10.25 13.30
N LEU A 80 -15.40 9.07 12.82
CA LEU A 80 -15.34 7.82 13.58
C LEU A 80 -13.89 7.40 13.89
N THR A 81 -12.99 7.57 12.93
CA THR A 81 -11.55 7.33 13.11
C THR A 81 -10.99 8.22 14.23
N GLY A 82 -11.30 9.51 14.19
CA GLY A 82 -10.91 10.44 15.23
C GLY A 82 -11.53 10.14 16.60
N ALA A 83 -12.69 9.48 16.65
CA ALA A 83 -13.32 8.99 17.89
C ALA A 83 -12.76 7.64 18.36
N SER A 84 -11.74 7.10 17.69
CA SER A 84 -11.19 5.75 17.90
C SER A 84 -12.24 4.61 17.74
N ARG A 85 -13.31 4.86 16.97
CA ARG A 85 -14.32 3.86 16.58
C ARG A 85 -13.93 3.19 15.27
N TYR A 86 -12.77 2.53 15.28
CA TYR A 86 -12.13 2.00 14.06
C TYR A 86 -12.95 0.95 13.30
N PRO A 87 -13.64 0.00 13.97
CA PRO A 87 -14.50 -0.97 13.27
C PRO A 87 -15.64 -0.33 12.49
N GLU A 88 -16.27 0.67 13.09
CA GLU A 88 -17.35 1.40 12.45
C GLU A 88 -16.84 2.30 11.30
N ALA A 89 -15.68 2.92 11.50
CA ALA A 89 -15.01 3.69 10.45
C ALA A 89 -14.71 2.80 9.24
N LEU A 90 -14.15 1.62 9.47
CA LEU A 90 -13.87 0.64 8.41
C LEU A 90 -15.14 0.28 7.64
N LYS A 91 -16.24 -0.07 8.34
CA LYS A 91 -17.51 -0.40 7.70
C LYS A 91 -18.02 0.69 6.77
N VAL A 92 -18.06 1.94 7.23
CA VAL A 92 -18.59 3.05 6.41
C VAL A 92 -17.65 3.41 5.25
N LEU A 93 -16.34 3.28 5.45
CA LEU A 93 -15.37 3.52 4.38
C LEU A 93 -15.40 2.43 3.31
N LEU A 94 -15.58 1.17 3.68
CA LEU A 94 -15.79 0.07 2.72
C LEU A 94 -17.07 0.26 1.91
N GLN A 95 -18.15 0.74 2.55
CA GLN A 95 -19.38 1.10 1.83
C GLN A 95 -19.15 2.27 0.86
N ALA A 96 -18.38 3.29 1.26
CA ALA A 96 -18.00 4.38 0.36
C ALA A 96 -17.20 3.86 -0.84
N PHE A 97 -16.22 2.99 -0.61
CA PHE A 97 -15.43 2.36 -1.67
C PHE A 97 -16.28 1.55 -2.65
N ALA A 98 -17.22 0.76 -2.14
CA ALA A 98 -18.11 -0.02 -2.99
C ALA A 98 -18.89 0.89 -3.97
N ILE A 99 -19.34 2.05 -3.49
CA ILE A 99 -20.05 3.02 -4.33
C ILE A 99 -19.13 3.68 -5.36
N VAL A 100 -17.98 4.20 -4.94
CA VAL A 100 -17.11 4.98 -5.84
C VAL A 100 -16.36 4.12 -6.84
N ASN A 101 -16.20 2.82 -6.58
CA ASN A 101 -15.62 1.86 -7.51
C ASN A 101 -16.60 1.39 -8.59
N ASP A 102 -17.90 1.57 -8.41
CA ASP A 102 -18.88 1.30 -9.45
C ASP A 102 -18.95 2.50 -10.42
N PRO A 103 -18.56 2.34 -11.71
CA PRO A 103 -18.65 3.42 -12.70
C PRO A 103 -20.08 3.95 -12.88
N LYS A 104 -21.11 3.13 -12.64
CA LYS A 104 -22.52 3.51 -12.74
C LYS A 104 -22.92 4.54 -11.67
N SER A 105 -22.17 4.62 -10.56
CA SER A 105 -22.44 5.60 -9.50
C SER A 105 -22.31 7.06 -9.97
N ALA A 106 -21.58 7.30 -11.07
CA ALA A 106 -21.42 8.64 -11.64
C ALA A 106 -22.70 9.20 -12.28
N SER A 107 -23.64 8.34 -12.70
CA SER A 107 -24.79 8.73 -13.52
C SER A 107 -25.85 9.59 -12.80
N ASN A 108 -25.87 9.60 -11.46
CA ASN A 108 -26.88 10.30 -10.68
C ASN A 108 -26.25 11.13 -9.55
N SER A 109 -25.55 12.22 -9.89
CA SER A 109 -24.98 13.13 -8.89
C SER A 109 -25.52 14.56 -9.07
N TRP A 110 -25.74 15.27 -7.95
CA TRP A 110 -25.76 16.72 -8.00
C TRP A 110 -24.33 17.18 -8.24
N PHE A 111 -24.13 18.02 -9.26
CA PHE A 111 -22.79 18.58 -9.49
C PHE A 111 -22.41 19.53 -8.35
N LEU A 112 -21.33 19.18 -7.67
CA LEU A 112 -20.77 20.05 -6.62
C LEU A 112 -20.10 21.29 -7.21
N ASN A 113 -19.80 21.26 -8.52
CA ASN A 113 -19.30 22.37 -9.28
C ASN A 113 -19.82 22.24 -10.74
N GLN A 114 -20.33 23.33 -11.34
CA GLN A 114 -20.94 23.34 -12.67
C GLN A 114 -19.99 22.91 -13.81
N GLN A 115 -18.69 22.93 -13.58
CA GLN A 115 -17.65 22.54 -14.55
C GLN A 115 -17.17 21.09 -14.42
N SER A 116 -17.74 20.29 -13.55
CA SER A 116 -17.26 18.92 -13.29
C SER A 116 -18.08 17.88 -14.07
N THR A 117 -17.41 17.00 -14.79
CA THR A 117 -18.06 15.82 -15.41
C THR A 117 -18.45 14.80 -14.33
N PRO A 118 -19.46 13.93 -14.58
CA PRO A 118 -19.82 12.86 -13.66
C PRO A 118 -18.64 11.97 -13.25
N GLU A 119 -17.80 11.60 -14.22
CA GLU A 119 -16.62 10.77 -13.97
C GLU A 119 -15.56 11.51 -13.13
N LYS A 120 -15.31 12.78 -13.43
CA LYS A 120 -14.41 13.62 -12.63
C LYS A 120 -14.90 13.73 -11.17
N THR A 121 -16.22 13.83 -10.98
CA THR A 121 -16.83 13.84 -9.64
C THR A 121 -16.64 12.49 -8.94
N ARG A 122 -16.81 11.37 -9.65
CA ARG A 122 -16.56 10.03 -9.11
C ARG A 122 -15.11 9.85 -8.67
N LEU A 123 -14.16 10.22 -9.52
CA LEU A 123 -12.73 10.17 -9.21
C LEU A 123 -12.38 11.09 -8.02
N LEU A 124 -13.01 12.26 -7.91
CA LEU A 124 -12.85 13.13 -6.74
C LEU A 124 -13.31 12.41 -5.45
N MET A 125 -14.45 11.73 -5.49
CA MET A 125 -14.94 10.96 -4.34
C MET A 125 -14.07 9.73 -4.05
N LEU A 126 -13.52 9.10 -5.08
CA LEU A 126 -12.56 7.99 -4.93
C LEU A 126 -11.27 8.47 -4.25
N SER A 127 -10.67 9.58 -4.70
CA SER A 127 -9.52 10.20 -4.05
C SER A 127 -9.82 10.56 -2.58
N LEU A 128 -11.00 11.13 -2.30
CA LEU A 128 -11.43 11.41 -0.93
C LEU A 128 -11.51 10.13 -0.09
N THR A 129 -12.09 9.08 -0.63
CA THR A 129 -12.27 7.81 0.10
C THR A 129 -10.94 7.15 0.41
N HIS A 130 -10.00 7.11 -0.55
CA HIS A 130 -8.63 6.66 -0.31
C HIS A 130 -7.95 7.46 0.79
N HIS A 131 -8.08 8.80 0.76
CA HIS A 131 -7.50 9.66 1.77
C HIS A 131 -8.03 9.35 3.18
N MET A 132 -9.38 9.20 3.34
CA MET A 132 -9.98 8.87 4.63
C MET A 132 -9.58 7.45 5.11
N PHE A 133 -9.39 6.54 4.18
CA PHE A 133 -8.88 5.20 4.48
C PHE A 133 -7.43 5.25 4.97
N ALA A 134 -6.58 6.05 4.34
CA ALA A 134 -5.21 6.26 4.76
C ALA A 134 -5.13 6.78 6.21
N ILE A 135 -6.01 7.73 6.57
CA ILE A 135 -6.11 8.24 7.95
C ILE A 135 -6.52 7.13 8.93
N LEU A 136 -7.45 6.24 8.54
CA LEU A 136 -7.80 5.08 9.37
C LEU A 136 -6.61 4.15 9.55
N MET A 137 -5.86 3.86 8.47
CA MET A 137 -4.67 3.02 8.51
C MET A 137 -3.55 3.63 9.39
N ASP A 138 -3.38 4.96 9.35
CA ASP A 138 -2.47 5.68 10.26
C ASP A 138 -2.84 5.42 11.75
N ARG A 139 -4.13 5.52 12.08
CA ARG A 139 -4.61 5.32 13.45
C ARG A 139 -4.57 3.89 13.95
N THR A 140 -4.60 2.94 13.04
CA THR A 140 -4.49 1.50 13.32
C THR A 140 -3.07 0.96 13.12
N GLU A 141 -2.09 1.86 12.94
CA GLU A 141 -0.65 1.57 12.85
C GLU A 141 -0.27 0.71 11.63
N ASN A 142 -1.11 0.70 10.60
CA ASN A 142 -0.84 0.00 9.34
C ASN A 142 -0.15 0.93 8.34
N THR A 143 1.14 1.20 8.58
CA THR A 143 1.93 2.16 7.81
C THR A 143 2.00 1.85 6.32
N GLY A 144 2.08 0.57 5.94
CA GLY A 144 2.13 0.17 4.53
C GLY A 144 0.86 0.56 3.78
N GLN A 145 -0.29 0.22 4.32
CA GLN A 145 -1.59 0.57 3.75
C GLN A 145 -1.86 2.08 3.82
N MET A 146 -1.42 2.76 4.86
CA MET A 146 -1.51 4.21 4.98
C MET A 146 -0.84 4.91 3.80
N ILE A 147 0.43 4.60 3.53
CA ILE A 147 1.20 5.21 2.44
C ILE A 147 0.59 4.85 1.08
N PHE A 148 0.19 3.58 0.90
CA PHE A 148 -0.48 3.14 -0.32
C PHE A 148 -1.71 3.99 -0.62
N HIS A 149 -2.60 4.14 0.34
CA HIS A 149 -3.85 4.88 0.14
C HIS A 149 -3.64 6.39 -0.03
N PHE A 150 -2.67 7.01 0.65
CA PHE A 150 -2.33 8.43 0.39
C PHE A 150 -1.77 8.63 -1.02
N LYS A 151 -0.93 7.73 -1.51
CA LYS A 151 -0.42 7.78 -2.88
C LYS A 151 -1.54 7.62 -3.91
N GLU A 152 -2.42 6.64 -3.74
CA GLU A 152 -3.59 6.46 -4.60
C GLU A 152 -4.47 7.72 -4.62
N ALA A 153 -4.70 8.34 -3.44
CA ALA A 153 -5.45 9.58 -3.35
C ALA A 153 -4.80 10.72 -4.15
N LYS A 154 -3.45 10.84 -4.08
CA LYS A 154 -2.67 11.83 -4.85
C LYS A 154 -2.73 11.55 -6.35
N GLU A 155 -2.48 10.31 -6.77
CA GLU A 155 -2.50 9.90 -8.18
C GLU A 155 -3.84 10.19 -8.84
N ILE A 156 -4.93 9.86 -8.15
CA ILE A 156 -6.28 10.17 -8.65
C ILE A 156 -6.50 11.69 -8.72
N ALA A 157 -6.04 12.44 -7.71
CA ALA A 157 -6.16 13.89 -7.67
C ALA A 157 -5.38 14.57 -8.79
N LEU A 158 -4.21 14.06 -9.16
CA LEU A 158 -3.41 14.49 -10.31
C LEU A 158 -4.16 14.27 -11.62
N LYS A 159 -4.77 13.08 -11.83
CA LYS A 159 -5.56 12.77 -13.03
C LYS A 159 -6.73 13.76 -13.27
N ILE A 160 -7.30 14.28 -12.18
CA ILE A 160 -8.43 15.24 -12.28
C ILE A 160 -7.99 16.71 -12.11
N ASN A 161 -6.68 16.98 -11.98
CA ASN A 161 -6.11 18.30 -11.73
C ASN A 161 -6.75 19.02 -10.52
N ASN A 162 -6.91 18.29 -9.39
CA ASN A 162 -7.49 18.87 -8.17
C ASN A 162 -6.40 19.26 -7.17
N SER A 163 -5.96 20.51 -7.22
CA SER A 163 -4.87 21.02 -6.39
C SER A 163 -5.13 20.86 -4.89
N GLN A 164 -6.37 21.03 -4.41
CA GLN A 164 -6.70 20.86 -3.01
C GLN A 164 -6.49 19.42 -2.54
N ARG A 165 -6.90 18.43 -3.35
CA ARG A 165 -6.71 17.00 -2.99
C ARG A 165 -5.26 16.59 -3.07
N ILE A 166 -4.50 17.12 -4.04
CA ILE A 166 -3.05 16.93 -4.13
C ILE A 166 -2.38 17.46 -2.87
N MET A 167 -2.64 18.71 -2.50
CA MET A 167 -2.09 19.35 -1.31
C MET A 167 -2.36 18.55 -0.03
N LEU A 168 -3.61 18.07 0.17
CA LEU A 168 -3.97 17.29 1.36
C LEU A 168 -3.24 15.94 1.40
N ALA A 169 -3.08 15.27 0.28
CA ALA A 169 -2.35 14.02 0.21
C ALA A 169 -0.85 14.23 0.46
N ASP A 170 -0.27 15.30 -0.07
CA ASP A 170 1.14 15.65 0.13
C ASP A 170 1.44 16.00 1.59
N MET A 171 0.60 16.80 2.21
CA MET A 171 0.69 17.16 3.62
C MET A 171 0.73 15.93 4.54
N ASP A 172 -0.13 14.92 4.28
CA ASP A 172 -0.16 13.72 5.10
C ASP A 172 0.96 12.73 4.72
N LEU A 173 1.38 12.66 3.45
CA LEU A 173 2.57 11.92 3.02
C LEU A 173 3.84 12.49 3.64
N GLY A 174 4.01 13.82 3.66
CA GLY A 174 5.13 14.49 4.29
C GLY A 174 5.22 14.15 5.78
N SER A 175 4.10 14.25 6.49
CA SER A 175 3.99 13.84 7.89
C SER A 175 4.33 12.36 8.11
N ALA A 176 3.81 11.47 7.24
CA ALA A 176 4.08 10.03 7.30
C ALA A 176 5.57 9.70 7.09
N TYR A 177 6.20 10.32 6.08
CA TYR A 177 7.62 10.13 5.82
C TYR A 177 8.52 10.73 6.91
N THR A 178 8.10 11.83 7.55
CA THR A 178 8.77 12.37 8.75
C THR A 178 8.74 11.35 9.89
N GLY A 179 7.58 10.71 10.12
CA GLY A 179 7.44 9.63 11.10
C GLY A 179 8.38 8.44 10.82
N LEU A 180 8.59 8.10 9.56
CA LEU A 180 9.49 7.04 9.11
C LEU A 180 10.97 7.46 9.04
N ASN A 181 11.30 8.65 9.45
CA ASN A 181 12.64 9.24 9.38
C ASN A 181 13.20 9.35 7.93
N ARG A 182 12.32 9.40 6.92
CA ARG A 182 12.68 9.61 5.50
C ARG A 182 12.58 11.10 5.17
N ILE A 183 13.52 11.85 5.68
CA ILE A 183 13.47 13.32 5.73
C ILE A 183 13.44 13.98 4.34
N ASP A 184 14.22 13.44 3.38
CA ASP A 184 14.23 14.00 2.02
C ASP A 184 12.87 13.85 1.32
N SER A 185 12.26 12.66 1.45
CA SER A 185 10.91 12.43 0.93
C SER A 185 9.88 13.34 1.62
N ALA A 186 9.99 13.50 2.94
CA ALA A 186 9.10 14.37 3.71
C ALA A 186 9.19 15.82 3.21
N LEU A 187 10.39 16.33 2.98
CA LEU A 187 10.62 17.69 2.47
C LEU A 187 10.00 17.92 1.09
N ILE A 188 10.09 16.94 0.19
CA ILE A 188 9.48 17.04 -1.14
C ILE A 188 7.97 17.26 -1.00
N PHE A 189 7.29 16.38 -0.27
CA PHE A 189 5.84 16.44 -0.13
C PHE A 189 5.37 17.68 0.65
N GLU A 190 6.05 18.05 1.74
CA GLU A 190 5.66 19.25 2.51
C GLU A 190 5.88 20.55 1.73
N ASN A 191 6.95 20.65 0.90
CA ASN A 191 7.15 21.80 0.04
C ASN A 191 6.05 21.89 -1.04
N GLU A 192 5.71 20.77 -1.70
CA GLU A 192 4.60 20.73 -2.66
C GLU A 192 3.29 21.17 -2.01
N ALA A 193 2.98 20.63 -0.82
CA ALA A 193 1.79 21.01 -0.06
C ALA A 193 1.74 22.50 0.27
N ARG A 194 2.86 23.06 0.77
CA ARG A 194 2.98 24.48 1.11
C ARG A 194 2.78 25.37 -0.13
N ASP A 195 3.46 25.05 -1.21
CA ASP A 195 3.43 25.84 -2.43
C ASP A 195 2.02 25.84 -3.04
N ILE A 196 1.32 24.71 -3.04
CA ILE A 196 -0.08 24.61 -3.44
C ILE A 196 -0.97 25.43 -2.48
N ALA A 197 -0.77 25.31 -1.15
CA ALA A 197 -1.56 26.05 -0.17
C ALA A 197 -1.46 27.56 -0.36
N ILE A 198 -0.26 28.08 -0.61
CA ILE A 198 0.00 29.50 -0.87
C ILE A 198 -0.66 29.91 -2.20
N LYS A 199 -0.38 29.17 -3.29
CA LYS A 199 -0.89 29.48 -4.65
C LYS A 199 -2.41 29.48 -4.73
N THR A 200 -3.07 28.60 -3.97
CA THR A 200 -4.54 28.44 -4.00
C THR A 200 -5.25 29.21 -2.88
N GLY A 201 -4.52 29.92 -2.03
CA GLY A 201 -5.09 30.65 -0.89
C GLY A 201 -5.64 29.77 0.24
N GLN A 202 -5.22 28.50 0.33
CA GLN A 202 -5.68 27.52 1.33
C GLN A 202 -5.01 27.73 2.70
N LYS A 203 -5.07 28.95 3.23
CA LYS A 203 -4.40 29.36 4.49
C LYS A 203 -4.73 28.48 5.69
N ARG A 204 -5.92 27.85 5.70
CA ARG A 204 -6.39 26.97 6.78
C ARG A 204 -5.40 25.84 7.10
N TYR A 205 -4.64 25.36 6.12
CA TYR A 205 -3.74 24.21 6.29
C TYR A 205 -2.30 24.60 6.59
N LEU A 206 -1.91 25.87 6.37
CA LEU A 206 -0.53 26.34 6.56
C LEU A 206 -0.03 26.14 8.00
N GLY A 207 -0.88 26.33 9.01
CA GLY A 207 -0.50 26.11 10.39
C GLY A 207 -0.08 24.66 10.70
N TYR A 208 -0.72 23.68 10.03
CA TYR A 208 -0.31 22.27 10.15
C TYR A 208 0.97 21.97 9.37
N ILE A 209 1.05 22.45 8.11
CA ILE A 209 2.23 22.27 7.25
C ILE A 209 3.49 22.83 7.94
N LEU A 210 3.40 24.02 8.57
CA LEU A 210 4.51 24.57 9.33
C LEU A 210 4.88 23.70 10.53
N GLY A 211 3.91 23.12 11.23
CA GLY A 211 4.17 22.15 12.28
C GLY A 211 4.95 20.92 11.78
N CYS A 212 4.62 20.42 10.58
CA CYS A 212 5.36 19.34 9.93
C CYS A 212 6.79 19.74 9.55
N PHE A 213 7.00 20.96 9.02
CA PHE A 213 8.36 21.50 8.84
C PHE A 213 9.13 21.57 10.16
N GLY A 214 8.45 21.98 11.24
CA GLY A 214 9.03 21.96 12.58
C GLY A 214 9.49 20.56 12.99
N ASP A 215 8.68 19.53 12.74
CA ASP A 215 9.04 18.14 13.00
C ASP A 215 10.24 17.68 12.16
N ILE A 216 10.29 18.04 10.88
CA ILE A 216 11.38 17.72 9.96
C ILE A 216 12.71 18.31 10.43
N VAL A 217 12.72 19.61 10.76
CA VAL A 217 13.97 20.29 11.20
C VAL A 217 14.39 19.84 12.60
N LEU A 218 13.42 19.49 13.44
CA LEU A 218 13.71 18.89 14.76
C LEU A 218 14.41 17.53 14.60
N LYS A 219 13.98 16.71 13.65
CA LYS A 219 14.65 15.45 13.31
C LYS A 219 16.07 15.63 12.80
N LYS A 220 16.38 16.78 12.18
CA LYS A 220 17.73 17.20 11.79
C LYS A 220 18.55 17.77 12.96
N GLY A 221 17.95 17.88 14.15
CA GLY A 221 18.60 18.44 15.35
C GLY A 221 18.48 19.95 15.50
N ASP A 222 17.85 20.66 14.57
CA ASP A 222 17.67 22.11 14.61
C ASP A 222 16.46 22.53 15.44
N LYS A 223 16.67 22.58 16.75
CA LYS A 223 15.62 22.93 17.71
C LYS A 223 15.15 24.37 17.56
N THR A 224 16.05 25.28 17.18
CA THR A 224 15.73 26.71 17.04
C THR A 224 14.76 26.97 15.94
N ASN A 225 15.01 26.45 14.74
CA ASN A 225 14.09 26.55 13.64
C ASN A 225 12.80 25.74 13.88
N ALA A 226 12.87 24.60 14.57
CA ALA A 226 11.68 23.85 14.96
C ALA A 226 10.73 24.70 15.80
N LYS A 227 11.25 25.38 16.85
CA LYS A 227 10.47 26.32 17.65
C LYS A 227 9.81 27.39 16.78
N ARG A 228 10.60 28.04 15.92
CA ARG A 228 10.09 29.09 15.01
C ARG A 228 8.91 28.57 14.18
N PHE A 229 9.03 27.42 13.53
CA PHE A 229 7.97 26.84 12.74
C PHE A 229 6.73 26.50 13.55
N TYR A 230 6.88 25.97 14.77
CA TYR A 230 5.74 25.70 15.65
C TYR A 230 5.04 26.98 16.09
N TYR A 231 5.78 28.06 16.42
CA TYR A 231 5.19 29.36 16.74
C TYR A 231 4.42 29.99 15.58
N GLU A 232 5.03 30.00 14.40
CA GLU A 232 4.37 30.47 13.17
C GLU A 232 3.12 29.60 12.89
N GLY A 233 3.20 28.28 13.10
CA GLY A 233 2.09 27.36 12.99
C GLY A 233 0.94 27.67 13.95
N VAL A 234 1.24 28.00 15.21
CA VAL A 234 0.24 28.48 16.21
C VAL A 234 -0.38 29.79 15.74
N TYR A 235 0.43 30.76 15.31
CA TYR A 235 -0.05 32.06 14.87
C TYR A 235 -1.04 31.95 13.71
N LEU A 236 -0.68 31.23 12.66
CA LEU A 236 -1.55 31.01 11.51
C LEU A 236 -2.81 30.21 11.84
N ALA A 237 -2.69 29.22 12.73
CA ALA A 237 -3.85 28.45 13.19
C ALA A 237 -4.85 29.34 13.92
N ALA A 238 -4.36 30.21 14.81
CA ALA A 238 -5.20 31.16 15.55
C ALA A 238 -5.89 32.18 14.62
N GLU A 239 -5.15 32.72 13.65
CA GLU A 239 -5.70 33.65 12.64
C GLU A 239 -6.86 33.03 11.87
N GLN A 240 -6.79 31.72 11.59
CA GLN A 240 -7.80 30.97 10.86
C GLN A 240 -8.87 30.31 11.77
N ASN A 241 -8.85 30.59 13.08
CA ASN A 241 -9.70 29.93 14.08
C ASN A 241 -9.63 28.37 14.00
N ASN A 242 -8.46 27.83 13.64
CA ASN A 242 -8.25 26.39 13.53
C ASN A 242 -7.63 25.82 14.82
N VAL A 243 -8.48 25.61 15.81
CA VAL A 243 -8.10 25.15 17.15
C VAL A 243 -7.39 23.78 17.10
N ALA A 244 -7.71 22.93 16.14
CA ALA A 244 -7.04 21.62 15.99
C ALA A 244 -5.55 21.78 15.64
N ASN A 245 -5.23 22.72 14.75
CA ASN A 245 -3.84 23.03 14.39
C ASN A 245 -3.10 23.76 15.52
N GLU A 246 -3.79 24.61 16.31
CA GLU A 246 -3.20 25.16 17.53
C GLU A 246 -2.80 24.05 18.51
N VAL A 247 -3.72 23.11 18.80
CA VAL A 247 -3.47 21.94 19.67
C VAL A 247 -2.25 21.18 19.19
N TRP A 248 -2.15 20.92 17.88
CA TRP A 248 -1.02 20.21 17.30
C TRP A 248 0.31 20.93 17.59
N ASN A 249 0.40 22.20 17.22
CA ASN A 249 1.62 22.98 17.40
C ASN A 249 1.96 23.23 18.87
N TYR A 250 0.95 23.47 19.75
CA TYR A 250 1.18 23.55 21.19
C TYR A 250 1.78 22.25 21.74
N SER A 251 1.30 21.09 21.29
CA SER A 251 1.83 19.82 21.75
C SER A 251 3.31 19.64 21.40
N LYS A 252 3.73 20.12 20.21
CA LYS A 252 5.13 20.09 19.78
C LYS A 252 6.00 21.02 20.60
N LEU A 253 5.53 22.25 20.85
CA LEU A 253 6.23 23.20 21.72
C LEU A 253 6.40 22.66 23.15
N VAL A 254 5.35 22.07 23.71
CA VAL A 254 5.44 21.46 25.05
C VAL A 254 6.52 20.38 25.08
N ASN A 255 6.48 19.44 24.14
CA ASN A 255 7.45 18.35 24.10
C ASN A 255 8.89 18.87 23.96
N LEU A 256 9.09 19.89 23.13
CA LEU A 256 10.41 20.48 22.93
C LEU A 256 10.89 21.19 24.17
N TYR A 257 10.05 21.98 24.84
CA TYR A 257 10.43 22.70 26.09
C TYR A 257 10.64 21.75 27.27
N LEU A 258 9.88 20.65 27.35
CA LEU A 258 10.15 19.60 28.34
C LEU A 258 11.50 18.93 28.10
N ALA A 259 11.85 18.64 26.82
CA ALA A 259 13.15 18.05 26.47
C ALA A 259 14.34 18.99 26.71
N GLU A 260 14.11 20.30 26.72
CA GLU A 260 15.10 21.32 27.04
C GLU A 260 15.13 21.72 28.52
N ASN A 261 14.28 21.13 29.36
CA ASN A 261 14.13 21.48 30.78
C ASN A 261 13.70 22.96 31.03
N GLU A 262 13.00 23.55 30.08
CA GLU A 262 12.48 24.91 30.13
C GLU A 262 11.18 24.95 30.95
N ARG A 263 11.32 25.30 32.24
CA ARG A 263 10.28 25.18 33.26
C ARG A 263 9.04 26.04 32.98
N ASP A 264 9.24 27.29 32.62
CA ASP A 264 8.14 28.25 32.46
C ASP A 264 7.43 28.08 31.14
N SER A 265 8.18 27.93 30.07
CA SER A 265 7.65 27.70 28.73
C SER A 265 6.88 26.40 28.66
N SER A 266 7.41 25.29 29.21
CA SER A 266 6.71 23.99 29.19
C SER A 266 5.36 24.06 29.90
N LEU A 267 5.30 24.72 31.08
CA LEU A 267 4.05 24.88 31.81
C LEU A 267 3.07 25.82 31.11
N TYR A 268 3.57 26.92 30.55
CA TYR A 268 2.73 27.88 29.81
C TYR A 268 2.03 27.18 28.64
N PHE A 269 2.80 26.48 27.78
CA PHE A 269 2.23 25.79 26.62
C PHE A 269 1.40 24.57 26.99
N SER A 270 1.72 23.86 28.07
CA SER A 270 0.86 22.76 28.58
C SER A 270 -0.52 23.27 29.00
N LYS A 271 -0.60 24.46 29.64
CA LYS A 271 -1.88 25.10 29.96
C LYS A 271 -2.62 25.54 28.72
N LYS A 272 -1.94 26.14 27.71
CA LYS A 272 -2.52 26.51 26.42
C LYS A 272 -3.06 25.28 25.68
N LEU A 273 -2.27 24.21 25.62
CA LEU A 273 -2.68 22.94 25.04
C LEU A 273 -3.96 22.38 25.66
N LEU A 274 -4.00 22.33 27.00
CA LEU A 274 -5.20 21.85 27.70
C LEU A 274 -6.41 22.77 27.46
N GLY A 275 -6.20 24.10 27.44
CA GLY A 275 -7.25 25.08 27.16
C GLY A 275 -7.83 24.89 25.75
N ALA A 276 -6.98 24.76 24.74
CA ALA A 276 -7.37 24.53 23.35
C ALA A 276 -8.09 23.18 23.17
N LEU A 277 -7.61 22.10 23.82
CA LEU A 277 -8.30 20.80 23.82
C LEU A 277 -9.68 20.86 24.45
N LYS A 278 -9.86 21.60 25.53
CA LYS A 278 -11.17 21.82 26.15
C LYS A 278 -12.12 22.61 25.26
N ALA A 279 -11.58 23.59 24.50
CA ALA A 279 -12.37 24.35 23.53
C ALA A 279 -12.86 23.48 22.34
N LEU A 280 -12.09 22.47 21.96
CA LEU A 280 -12.51 21.46 20.97
C LEU A 280 -13.67 20.54 21.43
N GLY A 281 -14.07 20.63 22.70
CA GLY A 281 -15.09 19.77 23.30
C GLY A 281 -14.54 18.48 23.90
N SER A 282 -15.44 17.50 24.15
CA SER A 282 -15.07 16.22 24.79
C SER A 282 -14.16 15.32 23.92
N THR A 283 -13.83 15.76 22.74
CA THR A 283 -13.14 14.96 21.73
C THR A 283 -11.73 15.45 21.54
N ALA A 284 -10.78 14.55 21.69
CA ALA A 284 -9.40 14.78 21.35
C ALA A 284 -9.26 15.30 19.90
N SER A 285 -8.28 16.16 19.62
CA SER A 285 -7.80 16.33 18.26
C SER A 285 -7.35 14.96 17.74
N GLN A 286 -7.32 14.76 16.46
CA GLN A 286 -7.01 13.43 15.92
C GLN A 286 -5.66 12.85 16.40
N ARG A 287 -4.71 13.70 16.79
CA ARG A 287 -3.34 13.30 17.15
C ARG A 287 -2.95 13.58 18.60
N VAL A 288 -3.69 14.42 19.32
CA VAL A 288 -3.41 14.80 20.71
C VAL A 288 -4.64 14.58 21.57
N ASN A 289 -4.54 13.76 22.58
CA ASN A 289 -5.65 13.46 23.48
C ASN A 289 -5.50 14.17 24.84
N ILE A 290 -6.61 14.24 25.58
CA ILE A 290 -6.66 14.93 26.87
C ILE A 290 -5.75 14.29 27.92
N GLY A 291 -5.50 12.98 27.85
CA GLY A 291 -4.56 12.26 28.71
C GLY A 291 -3.12 12.79 28.54
N MET A 292 -2.69 12.94 27.27
CA MET A 292 -1.38 13.52 26.94
C MET A 292 -1.25 14.96 27.45
N ALA A 293 -2.31 15.77 27.36
CA ALA A 293 -2.26 17.13 27.86
C ALA A 293 -2.11 17.19 29.40
N TYR A 294 -2.76 16.29 30.12
CA TYR A 294 -2.58 16.17 31.58
C TYR A 294 -1.20 15.60 31.93
N GLU A 295 -0.68 14.66 31.16
CA GLU A 295 0.69 14.15 31.30
C GLU A 295 1.71 15.27 31.11
N ASN A 296 1.54 16.10 30.08
CA ASN A 296 2.41 17.26 29.85
C ASN A 296 2.37 18.26 31.01
N LEU A 297 1.21 18.49 31.62
CA LEU A 297 1.08 19.30 32.82
C LEU A 297 1.81 18.67 34.00
N TYR A 298 1.63 17.36 34.21
CA TYR A 298 2.37 16.65 35.28
C TYR A 298 3.88 16.82 35.10
N GLN A 299 4.42 16.56 33.90
CA GLN A 299 5.85 16.70 33.63
C GLN A 299 6.32 18.14 33.81
N SER A 300 5.55 19.12 33.38
CA SER A 300 5.88 20.55 33.57
C SER A 300 5.89 20.97 35.04
N TYR A 301 4.93 20.51 35.83
CA TYR A 301 4.92 20.80 37.29
C TYR A 301 6.03 20.04 38.04
N LYS A 302 6.35 18.82 37.65
CA LYS A 302 7.49 18.05 38.15
C LYS A 302 8.80 18.78 37.89
N LEU A 303 8.98 19.29 36.65
CA LEU A 303 10.16 20.08 36.28
C LEU A 303 10.28 21.37 37.12
N ARG A 304 9.15 21.98 37.48
CA ARG A 304 9.10 23.15 38.37
C ARG A 304 9.29 22.83 39.86
N LYS A 305 9.46 21.55 40.23
CA LYS A 305 9.54 21.07 41.60
C LYS A 305 8.30 21.46 42.45
N GLN A 306 7.10 21.35 41.84
CA GLN A 306 5.82 21.59 42.52
C GLN A 306 5.09 20.25 42.72
N PRO A 307 5.40 19.48 43.79
CA PRO A 307 4.98 18.10 43.96
C PRO A 307 3.45 17.93 44.03
N ASP A 308 2.75 18.80 44.72
CA ASP A 308 1.31 18.70 44.90
C ASP A 308 0.56 18.84 43.55
N SER A 309 0.96 19.83 42.75
CA SER A 309 0.41 20.04 41.42
C SER A 309 0.81 18.89 40.49
N ALA A 310 2.06 18.44 40.52
CA ALA A 310 2.51 17.30 39.76
C ALA A 310 1.70 16.04 40.10
N PHE A 311 1.55 15.73 41.40
CA PHE A 311 0.74 14.57 41.84
C PHE A 311 -0.71 14.64 41.38
N LYS A 312 -1.35 15.79 41.55
CA LYS A 312 -2.73 16.04 41.07
C LYS A 312 -2.87 15.73 39.59
N TYR A 313 -1.97 16.28 38.74
CA TYR A 313 -2.08 16.08 37.29
C TYR A 313 -1.64 14.69 36.86
N ALA A 314 -0.73 14.03 37.57
CA ALA A 314 -0.39 12.63 37.37
C ALA A 314 -1.58 11.71 37.58
N GLN A 315 -2.33 11.90 38.66
CA GLN A 315 -3.54 11.12 38.92
C GLN A 315 -4.59 11.30 37.81
N ILE A 316 -4.82 12.55 37.36
CA ILE A 316 -5.78 12.84 36.29
C ILE A 316 -5.30 12.21 34.99
N ALA A 317 -4.02 12.36 34.65
CA ALA A 317 -3.41 11.78 33.46
C ALA A 317 -3.59 10.27 33.45
N LEU A 318 -3.28 9.61 34.57
CA LEU A 318 -3.37 8.16 34.70
C LEU A 318 -4.80 7.66 34.42
N VAL A 319 -5.81 8.25 35.07
CA VAL A 319 -7.22 7.87 34.90
C VAL A 319 -7.69 8.08 33.46
N LYS A 320 -7.32 9.24 32.86
CA LYS A 320 -7.74 9.56 31.48
C LYS A 320 -7.03 8.68 30.47
N THR A 321 -5.75 8.43 30.67
CA THR A 321 -4.94 7.60 29.77
C THR A 321 -5.38 6.14 29.83
N ASP A 322 -5.56 5.57 31.02
CA ASP A 322 -6.02 4.17 31.20
C ASP A 322 -7.37 3.93 30.48
N SER A 323 -8.32 4.83 30.73
CA SER A 323 -9.64 4.74 30.05
C SER A 323 -9.55 4.79 28.52
N LEU A 324 -8.69 5.69 27.98
CA LEU A 324 -8.48 5.84 26.56
C LEU A 324 -7.74 4.63 25.96
N TYR A 325 -6.71 4.12 26.65
CA TYR A 325 -5.96 2.95 26.18
C TYR A 325 -6.81 1.69 26.17
N LYS A 326 -7.58 1.42 27.23
CA LYS A 326 -8.52 0.28 27.27
C LYS A 326 -9.48 0.31 26.10
N LYS A 327 -10.09 1.47 25.85
CA LYS A 327 -11.03 1.65 24.73
C LYS A 327 -10.32 1.49 23.36
N ARG A 328 -9.10 2.02 23.24
CA ARG A 328 -8.31 1.91 22.01
C ARG A 328 -7.92 0.47 21.72
N ILE A 329 -7.46 -0.29 22.72
CA ILE A 329 -7.09 -1.70 22.57
C ILE A 329 -8.29 -2.53 22.10
N ILE A 330 -9.47 -2.37 22.74
CA ILE A 330 -10.68 -3.08 22.34
C ILE A 330 -11.03 -2.74 20.88
N ASN A 331 -11.12 -1.47 20.54
CA ASN A 331 -11.45 -1.04 19.19
C ASN A 331 -10.42 -1.47 18.15
N LEU A 332 -9.13 -1.54 18.51
CA LEU A 332 -8.07 -2.00 17.63
C LEU A 332 -8.19 -3.52 17.40
N ALA A 333 -8.44 -4.30 18.45
CA ALA A 333 -8.65 -5.74 18.32
C ALA A 333 -9.89 -6.07 17.46
N GLU A 334 -11.01 -5.38 17.68
CA GLU A 334 -12.21 -5.52 16.85
C GLU A 334 -11.95 -5.08 15.39
N PHE A 335 -11.17 -4.02 15.17
CA PHE A 335 -10.77 -3.58 13.84
C PHE A 335 -9.93 -4.65 13.14
N GLN A 336 -8.93 -5.22 13.83
CA GLN A 336 -8.10 -6.29 13.28
C GLN A 336 -8.93 -7.50 12.89
N ALA A 337 -9.85 -7.93 13.76
CA ALA A 337 -10.76 -9.03 13.48
C ALA A 337 -11.65 -8.75 12.26
N LEU A 338 -12.22 -7.56 12.16
CA LEU A 338 -13.06 -7.15 11.04
C LEU A 338 -12.26 -7.01 9.75
N SER A 339 -11.05 -6.45 9.82
CA SER A 339 -10.15 -6.32 8.68
C SER A 339 -9.74 -7.69 8.13
N PHE A 340 -9.43 -8.62 9.02
CA PHE A 340 -9.15 -10.01 8.65
C PHE A 340 -10.36 -10.70 8.01
N GLN A 341 -11.53 -10.53 8.59
CA GLN A 341 -12.79 -11.07 8.03
C GLN A 341 -13.06 -10.51 6.62
N GLU A 342 -12.86 -9.22 6.42
CA GLU A 342 -13.01 -8.61 5.08
C GLU A 342 -11.97 -9.13 4.09
N GLN A 343 -10.75 -9.35 4.53
CA GLN A 343 -9.70 -9.94 3.70
C GLN A 343 -10.05 -11.38 3.29
N LEU A 344 -10.58 -12.19 4.20
CA LEU A 344 -11.11 -13.52 3.89
C LEU A 344 -12.27 -13.45 2.89
N ARG A 345 -13.20 -12.52 3.10
CA ARG A 345 -14.34 -12.29 2.20
C ARG A 345 -13.88 -11.94 0.79
N LEU A 346 -12.87 -11.07 0.67
CA LEU A 346 -12.29 -10.71 -0.64
C LEU A 346 -11.62 -11.92 -1.31
N GLN A 347 -10.88 -12.73 -0.54
CA GLN A 347 -10.30 -13.97 -1.06
C GLN A 347 -11.37 -14.96 -1.54
N ASP A 348 -12.47 -15.09 -0.81
CA ASP A 348 -13.56 -15.97 -1.20
C ASP A 348 -14.27 -15.46 -2.47
N LEU A 349 -14.48 -14.15 -2.59
CA LEU A 349 -14.99 -13.55 -3.83
C LEU A 349 -14.05 -13.76 -5.02
N GLU A 350 -12.74 -13.68 -4.80
CA GLU A 350 -11.76 -13.98 -5.84
C GLU A 350 -11.80 -15.46 -6.25
N LYS A 351 -11.94 -16.37 -5.28
CA LYS A 351 -12.15 -17.80 -5.55
C LYS A 351 -13.45 -18.06 -6.32
N GLU A 352 -14.56 -17.45 -5.90
CA GLU A 352 -15.83 -17.56 -6.61
C GLU A 352 -15.74 -17.03 -8.03
N LYS A 353 -15.08 -15.87 -8.22
CA LYS A 353 -14.82 -15.29 -9.54
C LYS A 353 -13.95 -16.21 -10.39
N ALA A 354 -12.91 -16.79 -9.81
CA ALA A 354 -12.05 -17.75 -10.48
C ALA A 354 -12.82 -19.04 -10.85
N LEU A 355 -13.66 -19.54 -9.94
CA LEU A 355 -14.56 -20.67 -10.19
C LEU A 355 -15.60 -20.37 -11.28
N TYR A 356 -16.19 -19.16 -11.25
CA TYR A 356 -17.12 -18.73 -12.29
C TYR A 356 -16.44 -18.62 -13.65
N GLN A 357 -15.24 -18.03 -13.71
CA GLN A 357 -14.44 -17.96 -14.93
C GLN A 357 -14.02 -19.36 -15.41
N SER A 358 -13.69 -20.27 -14.48
CA SER A 358 -13.42 -21.67 -14.81
C SER A 358 -14.64 -22.37 -15.39
N LYS A 359 -15.83 -22.20 -14.77
CA LYS A 359 -17.10 -22.72 -15.32
C LYS A 359 -17.42 -22.13 -16.68
N LEU A 360 -17.21 -20.83 -16.87
CA LEU A 360 -17.45 -20.17 -18.16
C LEU A 360 -16.52 -20.72 -19.24
N ARG A 361 -15.24 -20.96 -18.91
CA ARG A 361 -14.29 -21.62 -19.81
C ARG A 361 -14.70 -23.07 -20.13
N THR A 362 -15.19 -23.78 -19.12
CA THR A 362 -15.70 -25.17 -19.32
C THR A 362 -16.94 -25.15 -20.18
N TYR A 363 -17.88 -24.24 -19.98
CA TYR A 363 -19.08 -24.14 -20.84
C TYR A 363 -18.74 -23.67 -22.26
N ALA A 364 -17.78 -22.75 -22.43
CA ALA A 364 -17.28 -22.33 -23.72
C ALA A 364 -16.59 -23.51 -24.46
N LEU A 365 -15.82 -24.32 -23.73
CA LEU A 365 -15.22 -25.56 -24.27
C LEU A 365 -16.27 -26.59 -24.63
N LEU A 366 -17.31 -26.77 -23.81
CA LEU A 366 -18.42 -27.69 -24.09
C LEU A 366 -19.29 -27.18 -25.26
N ALA A 367 -19.55 -25.88 -25.36
CA ALA A 367 -20.23 -25.27 -26.47
C ALA A 367 -19.42 -25.39 -27.78
N GLY A 368 -18.08 -25.15 -27.69
CA GLY A 368 -17.15 -25.39 -28.81
C GLY A 368 -17.10 -26.84 -29.23
N LEU A 369 -17.13 -27.78 -28.30
CA LEU A 369 -17.26 -29.21 -28.56
C LEU A 369 -18.62 -29.55 -29.20
N GLY A 370 -19.70 -28.91 -28.73
CA GLY A 370 -21.04 -29.08 -29.30
C GLY A 370 -21.12 -28.58 -30.75
N VAL A 371 -20.56 -27.40 -31.02
CA VAL A 371 -20.46 -26.85 -32.40
C VAL A 371 -19.56 -27.72 -33.26
N PHE A 372 -18.44 -28.19 -32.69
CA PHE A 372 -17.54 -29.12 -33.39
C PHE A 372 -18.24 -30.45 -33.71
N PHE A 373 -19.07 -30.96 -32.77
CA PHE A 373 -19.85 -32.18 -32.99
C PHE A 373 -20.92 -32.00 -34.10
N ILE A 374 -21.57 -30.82 -34.11
CA ILE A 374 -22.56 -30.49 -35.18
C ILE A 374 -21.84 -30.33 -36.51
N ILE A 375 -20.70 -29.64 -36.56
CA ILE A 375 -19.89 -29.50 -37.79
C ILE A 375 -19.37 -30.87 -38.24
N ALA A 376 -18.91 -31.71 -37.29
CA ALA A 376 -18.45 -33.07 -37.59
C ALA A 376 -19.58 -33.93 -38.14
N LEU A 377 -20.81 -33.76 -37.63
CA LEU A 377 -22.00 -34.48 -38.10
C LEU A 377 -22.44 -34.04 -39.52
N ILE A 378 -22.34 -32.73 -39.78
CA ILE A 378 -22.61 -32.15 -41.10
C ILE A 378 -21.54 -32.60 -42.11
N LEU A 379 -20.26 -32.54 -41.71
CA LEU A 379 -19.15 -33.00 -42.54
C LEU A 379 -19.22 -34.52 -42.78
N TYR A 380 -19.60 -35.30 -41.75
CA TYR A 380 -19.80 -36.74 -41.87
C TYR A 380 -20.94 -37.07 -42.88
N ARG A 381 -22.09 -36.35 -42.80
CA ARG A 381 -23.18 -36.49 -43.74
C ARG A 381 -22.78 -36.09 -45.18
N ASN A 382 -22.06 -34.98 -45.30
CA ASN A 382 -21.54 -34.54 -46.60
C ASN A 382 -20.46 -35.48 -47.15
N ASN A 383 -19.65 -36.05 -46.27
CA ASN A 383 -18.60 -36.99 -46.63
C ASN A 383 -19.17 -38.37 -47.04
N GLN A 384 -20.27 -38.82 -46.40
CA GLN A 384 -20.96 -40.03 -46.84
C GLN A 384 -21.49 -39.93 -48.28
N GLN A 385 -21.89 -38.75 -48.72
CA GLN A 385 -22.28 -38.51 -50.11
C GLN A 385 -21.07 -38.47 -51.06
N LYS A 386 -19.92 -37.99 -50.61
CA LYS A 386 -18.67 -38.00 -51.39
C LYS A 386 -17.90 -39.33 -51.32
N GLN A 387 -18.04 -40.08 -50.19
CA GLN A 387 -17.30 -41.34 -49.97
C GLN A 387 -17.70 -42.53 -50.89
N LYS A 388 -18.76 -42.43 -51.66
CA LYS A 388 -19.01 -43.43 -52.78
C LYS A 388 -17.96 -43.27 -53.87
N ALA A 389 -17.18 -42.18 -53.92
CA ALA A 389 -16.20 -41.91 -54.97
C ALA A 389 -14.74 -42.00 -54.60
N ASN A 390 -14.36 -41.78 -53.30
CA ASN A 390 -12.95 -41.59 -52.90
C ASN A 390 -12.51 -42.40 -51.67
N LYS A 391 -12.94 -43.62 -51.48
CA LYS A 391 -12.83 -44.40 -50.25
C LYS A 391 -11.39 -44.84 -49.78
N VAL A 392 -10.40 -44.71 -50.59
CA VAL A 392 -9.10 -45.36 -50.26
C VAL A 392 -7.96 -44.39 -49.86
N LEU A 393 -8.04 -43.13 -50.21
CA LEU A 393 -6.88 -42.21 -49.99
C LEU A 393 -6.96 -41.31 -48.72
N GLU A 394 -8.16 -41.06 -48.17
CA GLU A 394 -8.35 -40.09 -47.08
C GLU A 394 -8.25 -40.68 -45.66
N SER A 395 -8.44 -42.01 -45.50
CA SER A 395 -8.46 -42.60 -44.15
C SER A 395 -7.11 -42.59 -43.43
N THR A 396 -6.01 -42.54 -44.17
CA THR A 396 -4.64 -42.60 -43.59
C THR A 396 -4.15 -41.23 -43.09
N LEU A 397 -4.59 -40.14 -43.68
CA LEU A 397 -4.17 -38.77 -43.31
C LEU A 397 -4.93 -38.21 -42.09
N SER A 398 -6.22 -38.65 -41.91
CA SER A 398 -7.05 -38.20 -40.79
C SER A 398 -6.56 -38.73 -39.43
N ASN A 399 -6.06 -39.97 -39.38
CA ASN A 399 -5.62 -40.60 -38.13
C ASN A 399 -4.30 -40.01 -37.57
N LEU A 400 -3.41 -39.55 -38.44
CA LEU A 400 -2.12 -38.99 -37.99
C LEU A 400 -2.27 -37.63 -37.30
N LYS A 401 -3.24 -36.83 -37.78
CA LYS A 401 -3.46 -35.47 -37.28
C LYS A 401 -4.16 -35.43 -35.90
N SER A 402 -5.04 -36.41 -35.65
CA SER A 402 -5.74 -36.55 -34.36
C SER A 402 -4.79 -36.94 -33.22
N THR A 403 -3.85 -37.85 -33.50
CA THR A 403 -2.90 -38.36 -32.48
C THR A 403 -1.89 -37.29 -32.04
N GLN A 404 -1.47 -36.44 -32.98
CA GLN A 404 -0.52 -35.37 -32.70
C GLN A 404 -1.11 -34.26 -31.81
N THR A 405 -2.41 -33.96 -32.01
CA THR A 405 -3.10 -32.92 -31.20
C THR A 405 -3.37 -33.38 -29.75
N GLN A 406 -3.66 -34.67 -29.56
CA GLN A 406 -3.88 -35.24 -28.22
C GLN A 406 -2.60 -35.32 -27.38
N LEU A 407 -1.44 -35.57 -28.03
CA LEU A 407 -0.15 -35.57 -27.33
C LEU A 407 0.21 -34.20 -26.80
N ILE A 408 0.04 -33.13 -27.56
CA ILE A 408 0.35 -31.75 -27.18
C ILE A 408 -0.54 -31.26 -26.01
N GLN A 409 -1.81 -31.68 -26.01
CA GLN A 409 -2.76 -31.28 -24.97
C GLN A 409 -2.55 -32.01 -23.65
N SER A 410 -2.13 -33.28 -23.69
CA SER A 410 -1.81 -34.10 -22.51
C SER A 410 -0.53 -33.56 -21.80
N GLU A 411 0.47 -33.15 -22.58
CA GLU A 411 1.73 -32.62 -22.05
C GLU A 411 1.54 -31.28 -21.32
N LYS A 412 0.66 -30.39 -21.84
CA LYS A 412 0.32 -29.11 -21.19
C LYS A 412 -0.44 -29.29 -19.86
N MET A 413 -1.30 -30.29 -19.75
CA MET A 413 -2.06 -30.57 -18.52
C MET A 413 -1.20 -31.23 -17.43
N ALA A 414 -0.25 -32.07 -17.80
CA ALA A 414 0.64 -32.71 -16.84
C ALA A 414 1.58 -31.69 -16.16
N SER A 415 2.13 -30.74 -16.92
CA SER A 415 3.00 -29.67 -16.42
C SER A 415 2.28 -28.71 -15.46
N LEU A 416 0.99 -28.46 -15.65
CA LEU A 416 0.21 -27.55 -14.80
C LEU A 416 -0.14 -28.18 -13.44
N GLY A 417 -0.35 -29.51 -13.41
CA GLY A 417 -0.71 -30.23 -12.18
C GLY A 417 0.41 -30.33 -11.14
N GLU A 418 1.64 -30.55 -11.61
CA GLU A 418 2.82 -30.70 -10.74
C GLU A 418 3.23 -29.38 -10.08
N LEU A 419 3.06 -28.27 -10.80
CA LEU A 419 3.36 -26.94 -10.30
C LEU A 419 2.34 -26.44 -9.25
N THR A 420 1.06 -26.76 -9.41
CA THR A 420 -0.03 -26.29 -8.53
C THR A 420 0.09 -26.89 -7.12
N ALA A 421 0.53 -28.14 -7.01
CA ALA A 421 0.70 -28.80 -5.70
C ALA A 421 1.86 -28.19 -4.88
N GLY A 422 2.98 -27.87 -5.55
CA GLY A 422 4.13 -27.24 -4.89
C GLY A 422 3.82 -25.83 -4.37
N ILE A 423 3.06 -25.07 -5.16
CA ILE A 423 2.70 -23.68 -4.82
C ILE A 423 1.73 -23.62 -3.62
N ALA A 424 0.73 -24.50 -3.60
CA ALA A 424 -0.22 -24.56 -2.48
C ALA A 424 0.50 -24.82 -1.15
N HIS A 425 1.50 -25.69 -1.14
CA HIS A 425 2.30 -26.00 0.04
C HIS A 425 3.18 -24.82 0.50
N GLU A 426 3.75 -24.06 -0.46
CA GLU A 426 4.58 -22.89 -0.16
C GLU A 426 3.79 -21.68 0.33
N ILE A 427 2.49 -21.55 -0.07
CA ILE A 427 1.58 -20.52 0.46
C ILE A 427 1.06 -20.94 1.85
N GLN A 428 0.73 -22.21 2.07
CA GLN A 428 0.26 -22.70 3.37
C GLN A 428 1.27 -22.44 4.48
N ASN A 429 2.56 -22.57 4.21
CA ASN A 429 3.60 -22.39 5.21
C ASN A 429 3.59 -20.99 5.86
N PRO A 430 3.70 -19.86 5.12
CA PRO A 430 3.66 -18.54 5.72
C PRO A 430 2.29 -18.22 6.34
N LEU A 431 1.18 -18.73 5.78
CA LEU A 431 -0.17 -18.51 6.33
C LEU A 431 -0.36 -19.25 7.66
N ASN A 432 0.21 -20.44 7.83
CA ASN A 432 0.20 -21.13 9.10
C ASN A 432 0.92 -20.32 10.19
N PHE A 433 2.06 -19.70 9.86
CA PHE A 433 2.75 -18.83 10.80
C PHE A 433 1.93 -17.57 11.16
N VAL A 434 1.28 -16.94 10.17
CA VAL A 434 0.37 -15.81 10.42
C VAL A 434 -0.75 -16.21 11.37
N ASN A 435 -1.39 -17.36 11.13
CA ASN A 435 -2.48 -17.86 11.97
C ASN A 435 -1.99 -18.19 13.38
N ASN A 436 -0.87 -18.90 13.52
CA ASN A 436 -0.32 -19.29 14.81
C ASN A 436 0.06 -18.05 15.66
N PHE A 437 0.78 -17.08 15.09
CA PHE A 437 1.12 -15.84 15.81
C PHE A 437 -0.10 -15.00 16.15
N SER A 438 -1.14 -15.01 15.29
CA SER A 438 -2.41 -14.31 15.53
C SER A 438 -3.19 -14.94 16.69
N GLU A 439 -3.16 -16.27 16.80
CA GLU A 439 -3.80 -17.02 17.90
C GLU A 439 -3.07 -16.79 19.23
N VAL A 440 -1.74 -16.85 19.22
CA VAL A 440 -0.91 -16.51 20.37
C VAL A 440 -1.12 -15.05 20.81
N ASN A 441 -1.22 -14.10 19.88
CA ASN A 441 -1.53 -12.71 20.19
C ASN A 441 -2.90 -12.56 20.87
N LYS A 442 -3.89 -13.34 20.47
CA LYS A 442 -5.21 -13.36 21.10
C LYS A 442 -5.13 -13.86 22.55
N GLU A 443 -4.40 -14.96 22.79
CA GLU A 443 -4.20 -15.50 24.14
C GLU A 443 -3.48 -14.48 25.04
N MET A 444 -2.39 -13.87 24.57
CA MET A 444 -1.64 -12.83 25.27
C MET A 444 -2.51 -11.59 25.59
N LEU A 445 -3.43 -11.20 24.69
CA LEU A 445 -4.38 -10.11 24.92
C LEU A 445 -5.42 -10.47 26.00
N GLU A 446 -5.85 -11.73 26.05
CA GLU A 446 -6.74 -12.23 27.09
C GLU A 446 -6.03 -12.26 28.46
N GLU A 447 -4.76 -12.65 28.47
CA GLU A 447 -3.92 -12.65 29.68
C GLU A 447 -3.63 -11.23 30.17
N LEU A 448 -3.28 -10.32 29.30
CA LEU A 448 -3.09 -8.90 29.59
C LEU A 448 -4.38 -8.26 30.14
N LYS A 449 -5.53 -8.63 29.57
CA LYS A 449 -6.85 -8.21 30.05
C LYS A 449 -7.20 -8.78 31.40
N ALA A 450 -6.78 -10.00 31.68
CA ALA A 450 -6.95 -10.62 33.00
C ALA A 450 -6.07 -9.92 34.05
N GLU A 451 -4.81 -9.63 33.72
CA GLU A 451 -3.87 -8.93 34.60
C GLU A 451 -4.37 -7.50 34.89
N SER A 452 -4.87 -6.80 33.86
CA SER A 452 -5.40 -5.43 33.99
C SER A 452 -6.62 -5.32 34.92
N LYS A 453 -7.37 -6.42 35.13
CA LYS A 453 -8.52 -6.48 36.05
C LYS A 453 -8.15 -6.68 37.51
N LYS A 454 -6.91 -7.04 37.80
CA LYS A 454 -6.45 -7.23 39.18
C LYS A 454 -6.34 -5.90 39.91
N PRO A 455 -6.57 -5.84 41.21
CA PRO A 455 -6.33 -4.65 42.02
C PRO A 455 -4.91 -4.14 41.89
N LYS A 456 -4.68 -2.84 41.84
CA LYS A 456 -3.36 -2.19 41.58
C LYS A 456 -2.20 -2.76 42.39
N ALA A 457 -2.45 -3.19 43.65
CA ALA A 457 -1.42 -3.74 44.53
C ALA A 457 -1.03 -5.20 44.21
N LYS A 458 -1.71 -5.85 43.28
CA LYS A 458 -1.49 -7.23 42.89
C LYS A 458 -1.20 -7.41 41.39
N ARG A 459 -1.01 -6.33 40.66
CA ARG A 459 -0.63 -6.36 39.23
C ARG A 459 0.87 -6.58 39.10
N ASP A 460 1.23 -7.46 38.22
CA ASP A 460 2.62 -7.64 37.81
C ASP A 460 2.92 -6.76 36.60
N GLY A 461 3.43 -5.55 36.88
CA GLY A 461 3.79 -4.59 35.82
C GLY A 461 4.93 -5.06 34.91
N GLN A 462 5.74 -6.04 35.37
CA GLN A 462 6.78 -6.64 34.54
C GLN A 462 6.17 -7.59 33.51
N LEU A 463 5.20 -8.40 33.95
CA LEU A 463 4.44 -9.30 33.05
C LEU A 463 3.64 -8.50 32.01
N GLU A 464 3.04 -7.36 32.38
CA GLU A 464 2.32 -6.48 31.42
C GLU A 464 3.28 -5.96 30.34
N ILE A 465 4.49 -5.56 30.69
CA ILE A 465 5.52 -5.08 29.74
C ILE A 465 6.03 -6.24 28.87
N GLU A 466 6.28 -7.41 29.43
CA GLU A 466 6.67 -8.61 28.66
C GLU A 466 5.61 -8.99 27.64
N LEU A 467 4.37 -9.10 28.04
CA LEU A 467 3.26 -9.43 27.13
C LEU A 467 3.11 -8.40 26.00
N ILE A 468 3.30 -7.12 26.30
CA ILE A 468 3.26 -6.07 25.25
C ILE A 468 4.45 -6.19 24.29
N ASN A 469 5.65 -6.48 24.77
CA ASN A 469 6.81 -6.64 23.91
C ASN A 469 6.67 -7.89 23.02
N ASP A 470 6.17 -8.98 23.55
CA ASP A 470 5.93 -10.20 22.80
C ASP A 470 4.83 -10.02 21.75
N LEU A 471 3.78 -9.27 22.07
CA LEU A 471 2.75 -8.87 21.12
C LEU A 471 3.34 -8.07 19.94
N ILE A 472 4.24 -7.11 20.23
CA ILE A 472 4.92 -6.32 19.21
C ILE A 472 5.82 -7.21 18.34
N GLU A 473 6.57 -8.13 18.94
CA GLU A 473 7.43 -9.05 18.21
C GLU A 473 6.62 -10.00 17.31
N ASN A 474 5.53 -10.55 17.82
CA ASN A 474 4.63 -11.41 17.06
C ASN A 474 3.97 -10.66 15.89
N GLU A 475 3.57 -9.39 16.08
CA GLU A 475 3.03 -8.56 15.01
C GLU A 475 4.04 -8.32 13.88
N GLN A 476 5.32 -8.16 14.22
CA GLN A 476 6.40 -8.08 13.22
C GLN A 476 6.53 -9.40 12.44
N LYS A 477 6.41 -10.54 13.11
CA LYS A 477 6.45 -11.87 12.48
C LYS A 477 5.24 -12.11 11.57
N ILE A 478 4.04 -11.71 11.99
CA ILE A 478 2.82 -11.75 11.19
C ILE A 478 3.01 -10.94 9.89
N ASN A 479 3.51 -9.70 10.02
CA ASN A 479 3.76 -8.81 8.88
C ASN A 479 4.81 -9.41 7.92
N MET A 480 5.87 -9.99 8.45
CA MET A 480 6.93 -10.65 7.66
C MET A 480 6.37 -11.84 6.85
N HIS A 481 5.62 -12.72 7.50
CA HIS A 481 5.04 -13.90 6.84
C HIS A 481 3.90 -13.52 5.88
N GLY A 482 3.11 -12.51 6.20
CA GLY A 482 2.10 -11.93 5.31
C GLY A 482 2.73 -11.39 4.02
N LYS A 483 3.82 -10.64 4.13
CA LYS A 483 4.59 -10.16 2.96
C LYS A 483 5.20 -11.30 2.13
N ARG A 484 5.60 -12.40 2.79
CA ARG A 484 6.12 -13.59 2.10
C ARG A 484 5.02 -14.26 1.30
N ALA A 485 3.83 -14.46 1.88
CA ALA A 485 2.69 -15.04 1.18
C ALA A 485 2.29 -14.17 -0.03
N ASP A 486 2.21 -12.85 0.15
CA ASP A 486 1.94 -11.90 -0.94
C ASP A 486 2.98 -11.99 -2.07
N SER A 487 4.26 -12.12 -1.71
CA SER A 487 5.35 -12.29 -2.69
C SER A 487 5.23 -13.59 -3.49
N ILE A 488 4.85 -14.70 -2.84
CA ILE A 488 4.64 -15.99 -3.52
C ILE A 488 3.45 -15.90 -4.47
N VAL A 489 2.34 -15.29 -4.04
CA VAL A 489 1.14 -15.09 -4.88
C VAL A 489 1.45 -14.20 -6.08
N LYS A 490 2.17 -13.10 -5.87
CA LYS A 490 2.61 -12.22 -6.98
C LYS A 490 3.47 -12.95 -7.98
N SER A 491 4.44 -13.74 -7.50
CA SER A 491 5.32 -14.52 -8.38
C SER A 491 4.55 -15.60 -9.16
N MET A 492 3.51 -16.19 -8.56
CA MET A 492 2.61 -17.13 -9.23
C MET A 492 1.77 -16.46 -10.32
N LEU A 493 1.22 -15.28 -10.05
CA LEU A 493 0.48 -14.50 -11.03
C LEU A 493 1.36 -14.08 -12.21
N GLU A 494 2.63 -13.80 -11.94
CA GLU A 494 3.62 -13.53 -12.99
C GLU A 494 3.95 -14.80 -13.81
N HIS A 495 4.01 -15.96 -13.17
CA HIS A 495 4.22 -17.25 -13.85
C HIS A 495 3.01 -17.65 -14.70
N SER A 496 1.78 -17.43 -14.24
CA SER A 496 0.53 -17.68 -14.99
C SER A 496 0.33 -16.76 -16.19
N ARG A 497 1.00 -15.60 -16.21
CA ARG A 497 1.04 -14.66 -17.32
C ARG A 497 2.16 -14.99 -18.33
N ILE A 498 2.38 -16.25 -18.67
CA ILE A 498 3.25 -16.61 -19.78
C ILE A 498 2.63 -15.98 -21.04
N SER A 499 3.40 -15.09 -21.65
CA SER A 499 2.99 -14.15 -22.66
C SER A 499 2.33 -14.82 -23.88
N SER A 500 1.18 -14.31 -24.25
CA SER A 500 0.60 -14.46 -25.58
C SER A 500 1.22 -13.46 -26.58
N GLY A 501 2.47 -13.02 -26.33
CA GLY A 501 3.15 -12.05 -27.17
C GLY A 501 3.64 -12.70 -28.46
N GLU A 502 3.39 -12.05 -29.60
CA GLU A 502 4.05 -12.43 -30.85
C GLU A 502 5.53 -12.13 -30.77
N LYS A 503 6.36 -13.02 -31.33
CA LYS A 503 7.79 -12.77 -31.51
C LYS A 503 7.97 -11.62 -32.49
N GLN A 504 8.90 -10.70 -32.21
CA GLN A 504 9.19 -9.55 -33.04
C GLN A 504 10.70 -9.35 -33.22
N LEU A 505 11.10 -8.76 -34.34
CA LEU A 505 12.49 -8.41 -34.62
C LEU A 505 13.00 -7.37 -33.59
N THR A 506 13.79 -7.83 -32.64
CA THR A 506 14.22 -7.06 -31.47
C THR A 506 15.72 -6.78 -31.54
N ASN A 507 16.12 -5.55 -31.22
CA ASN A 507 17.51 -5.16 -31.03
C ASN A 507 17.96 -5.54 -29.61
N ILE A 508 18.76 -6.60 -29.50
CA ILE A 508 19.23 -7.13 -28.21
C ILE A 508 20.19 -6.18 -27.50
N ASN A 509 21.04 -5.44 -28.25
CA ASN A 509 21.95 -4.46 -27.65
C ASN A 509 21.20 -3.34 -26.95
N ALA A 510 20.17 -2.78 -27.61
CA ALA A 510 19.34 -1.74 -27.05
C ALA A 510 18.59 -2.24 -25.81
N LEU A 511 18.06 -3.46 -25.87
CA LEU A 511 17.34 -4.07 -24.76
C LEU A 511 18.28 -4.33 -23.55
N ALA A 512 19.48 -4.83 -23.80
CA ALA A 512 20.45 -5.09 -22.74
C ALA A 512 20.93 -3.79 -22.06
N ASP A 513 21.14 -2.73 -22.84
CA ASP A 513 21.51 -1.41 -22.33
C ASP A 513 20.40 -0.78 -21.48
N GLU A 514 19.16 -0.91 -21.92
CA GLU A 514 17.99 -0.43 -21.16
C GLU A 514 17.87 -1.15 -19.82
N PHE A 515 17.91 -2.48 -19.81
CA PHE A 515 17.63 -3.27 -18.61
C PHE A 515 18.78 -3.29 -17.60
N ILE A 516 20.05 -3.15 -18.01
CA ILE A 516 21.14 -2.99 -17.05
C ILE A 516 21.03 -1.66 -16.31
N LYS A 517 20.69 -0.58 -17.02
CA LYS A 517 20.44 0.74 -16.42
C LYS A 517 19.22 0.71 -15.49
N LEU A 518 18.12 0.10 -15.94
CA LEU A 518 16.90 -0.03 -15.15
C LEU A 518 17.15 -0.78 -13.83
N SER A 519 17.87 -1.90 -13.90
CA SER A 519 18.23 -2.70 -12.74
C SER A 519 19.11 -1.92 -11.76
N TYR A 520 20.14 -1.24 -12.27
CA TYR A 520 21.03 -0.41 -11.45
C TYR A 520 20.29 0.73 -10.75
N HIS A 521 19.50 1.51 -11.48
CA HIS A 521 18.75 2.62 -10.91
C HIS A 521 17.66 2.15 -9.94
N GLY A 522 17.04 1.01 -10.21
CA GLY A 522 16.07 0.38 -9.31
C GLY A 522 16.67 0.00 -7.95
N LEU A 523 17.91 -0.49 -7.94
CA LEU A 523 18.62 -0.79 -6.70
C LEU A 523 19.11 0.47 -5.99
N ARG A 524 19.64 1.43 -6.73
CA ARG A 524 20.11 2.70 -6.16
C ARG A 524 18.97 3.55 -5.59
N ALA A 525 17.75 3.38 -6.11
CA ALA A 525 16.55 4.00 -5.53
C ALA A 525 16.17 3.41 -4.16
N LYS A 526 16.47 2.13 -3.93
CA LYS A 526 16.26 1.44 -2.65
C LYS A 526 17.39 1.67 -1.66
N ASP A 527 18.63 1.76 -2.15
CA ASP A 527 19.84 1.94 -1.36
C ASP A 527 20.74 2.99 -2.03
N LYS A 528 20.73 4.22 -1.51
CA LYS A 528 21.54 5.34 -2.05
C LYS A 528 23.06 5.11 -1.90
N SER A 529 23.48 4.22 -1.00
CA SER A 529 24.89 3.87 -0.80
C SER A 529 25.39 2.85 -1.83
N PHE A 530 24.48 2.23 -2.57
CA PHE A 530 24.82 1.27 -3.61
C PHE A 530 25.53 1.96 -4.78
N ASN A 531 26.71 1.47 -5.13
CA ASN A 531 27.46 1.90 -6.30
C ASN A 531 28.22 0.70 -6.88
N ALA A 532 28.06 0.48 -8.18
CA ALA A 532 28.77 -0.53 -8.95
C ALA A 532 29.10 0.04 -10.32
N GLU A 533 30.23 -0.35 -10.88
CA GLU A 533 30.60 -0.03 -12.24
C GLU A 533 29.81 -0.91 -13.22
N MET A 534 29.29 -0.28 -14.27
CA MET A 534 28.55 -0.97 -15.32
C MET A 534 29.37 -0.89 -16.62
N THR A 535 29.76 -2.03 -17.14
CA THR A 535 30.52 -2.11 -18.38
C THR A 535 29.70 -2.84 -19.45
N ALA A 536 29.51 -2.22 -20.61
CA ALA A 536 28.77 -2.79 -21.72
C ALA A 536 29.68 -2.93 -22.96
N HIS A 537 29.83 -4.16 -23.46
CA HIS A 537 30.59 -4.49 -24.67
C HIS A 537 29.61 -5.08 -25.69
N PHE A 538 29.00 -4.22 -26.48
CA PHE A 538 28.05 -4.61 -27.50
C PHE A 538 28.71 -4.81 -28.85
N ASP A 539 28.44 -5.95 -29.50
CA ASP A 539 28.79 -6.20 -30.88
C ASP A 539 27.96 -5.26 -31.78
N PRO A 540 28.59 -4.30 -32.49
CA PRO A 540 27.85 -3.35 -33.32
C PRO A 540 27.19 -4.01 -34.55
N GLU A 541 27.67 -5.18 -34.98
CA GLU A 541 27.12 -5.94 -36.11
C GLU A 541 26.05 -6.98 -35.69
N LEU A 542 25.58 -6.93 -34.41
CA LEU A 542 24.61 -7.88 -33.90
C LEU A 542 23.28 -7.74 -34.64
N PRO A 543 22.77 -8.77 -35.35
CA PRO A 543 21.51 -8.68 -36.04
C PRO A 543 20.33 -8.66 -35.07
N LYS A 544 19.23 -8.04 -35.49
CA LYS A 544 17.95 -8.19 -34.79
C LYS A 544 17.44 -9.61 -34.90
N ILE A 545 16.94 -10.17 -33.80
CA ILE A 545 16.39 -11.54 -33.76
C ILE A 545 14.91 -11.54 -33.40
N ASN A 546 14.24 -12.59 -33.83
CA ASN A 546 12.80 -12.74 -33.64
C ASN A 546 12.50 -13.34 -32.26
N VAL A 547 12.21 -12.49 -31.26
CA VAL A 547 12.00 -12.90 -29.88
C VAL A 547 10.81 -12.15 -29.24
N MET A 548 10.27 -12.70 -28.19
CA MET A 548 9.32 -11.99 -27.33
C MET A 548 10.10 -10.99 -26.45
N GLN A 549 10.08 -9.71 -26.83
CA GLN A 549 10.86 -8.65 -26.20
C GLN A 549 10.64 -8.59 -24.67
N GLN A 550 9.41 -8.78 -24.23
CA GLN A 550 9.08 -8.77 -22.81
C GLN A 550 9.72 -9.91 -22.03
N ASP A 551 9.79 -11.10 -22.62
CA ASP A 551 10.42 -12.26 -22.00
C ASP A 551 11.93 -12.09 -21.89
N ILE A 552 12.57 -11.64 -22.96
CA ILE A 552 14.01 -11.35 -22.92
C ILE A 552 14.33 -10.19 -21.97
N GLY A 553 13.48 -9.17 -21.92
CA GLY A 553 13.60 -8.10 -20.94
C GLY A 553 13.52 -8.62 -19.47
N ARG A 554 12.60 -9.55 -19.17
CA ARG A 554 12.51 -10.21 -17.86
C ARG A 554 13.73 -11.09 -17.58
N VAL A 555 14.22 -11.83 -18.56
CA VAL A 555 15.45 -12.62 -18.46
C VAL A 555 16.61 -11.70 -18.06
N LEU A 556 16.81 -10.60 -18.78
CA LEU A 556 17.88 -9.64 -18.52
C LEU A 556 17.74 -8.99 -17.14
N LEU A 557 16.54 -8.56 -16.77
CA LEU A 557 16.26 -7.96 -15.48
C LEU A 557 16.59 -8.92 -14.32
N ASN A 558 16.20 -10.18 -14.45
CA ASN A 558 16.50 -11.21 -13.45
C ASN A 558 18.01 -11.44 -13.32
N LEU A 559 18.73 -11.54 -14.44
CA LEU A 559 20.17 -11.75 -14.43
C LEU A 559 20.91 -10.54 -13.85
N PHE A 560 20.59 -9.31 -14.27
CA PHE A 560 21.20 -8.10 -13.74
C PHE A 560 20.91 -7.89 -12.26
N ASN A 561 19.68 -8.11 -11.82
CA ASN A 561 19.34 -8.01 -10.41
C ASN A 561 20.11 -9.01 -9.55
N ASN A 562 20.36 -10.22 -10.06
CA ASN A 562 21.17 -11.20 -9.35
C ASN A 562 22.67 -10.82 -9.35
N ALA A 563 23.20 -10.31 -10.46
CA ALA A 563 24.56 -9.83 -10.58
C ALA A 563 24.82 -8.65 -9.61
N PHE A 564 23.97 -7.64 -9.62
CA PHE A 564 24.08 -6.50 -8.72
C PHE A 564 23.93 -6.90 -7.24
N TYR A 565 23.06 -7.86 -6.96
CA TYR A 565 22.94 -8.41 -5.60
C TYR A 565 24.24 -9.08 -5.16
N ALA A 566 24.86 -9.90 -6.02
CA ALA A 566 26.09 -10.62 -5.71
C ALA A 566 27.26 -9.67 -5.43
N VAL A 567 27.44 -8.61 -6.24
CA VAL A 567 28.49 -7.62 -6.00
C VAL A 567 28.23 -6.77 -4.77
N ASN A 568 26.96 -6.47 -4.47
CA ASN A 568 26.60 -5.76 -3.25
C ASN A 568 26.85 -6.58 -1.98
N GLN A 569 26.61 -7.88 -2.03
CA GLN A 569 26.94 -8.77 -0.90
C GLN A 569 28.45 -8.86 -0.68
N LYS A 570 29.24 -9.01 -1.75
CA LYS A 570 30.70 -9.03 -1.64
C LYS A 570 31.26 -7.72 -1.09
N LYS A 571 30.69 -6.58 -1.49
CA LYS A 571 31.10 -5.26 -1.00
C LYS A 571 30.95 -5.13 0.53
N LYS A 572 30.01 -5.83 1.14
CA LYS A 572 29.82 -5.79 2.60
C LYS A 572 30.91 -6.51 3.38
N THR A 573 31.61 -7.45 2.73
CA THR A 573 32.62 -8.35 3.35
C THR A 573 34.04 -8.12 2.82
N ALA A 574 34.18 -7.47 1.67
CA ALA A 574 35.45 -7.19 1.04
C ALA A 574 36.09 -5.90 1.58
N GLY A 575 37.45 -5.82 1.52
CA GLY A 575 38.18 -4.61 1.91
C GLY A 575 37.91 -3.41 0.99
N GLN A 576 38.51 -2.25 1.33
CA GLN A 576 38.27 -0.97 0.65
C GLN A 576 38.68 -0.96 -0.84
N ASP A 577 39.51 -1.89 -1.27
CA ASP A 577 40.00 -1.98 -2.65
C ASP A 577 39.06 -2.68 -3.63
N TYR A 578 37.98 -3.31 -3.13
CA TYR A 578 37.00 -4.00 -3.98
C TYR A 578 36.09 -3.00 -4.71
N LYS A 579 36.14 -3.04 -6.04
CA LYS A 579 35.26 -2.27 -6.91
C LYS A 579 34.15 -3.20 -7.46
N PRO A 580 32.90 -3.05 -7.04
CA PRO A 580 31.80 -3.80 -7.62
C PRO A 580 31.65 -3.51 -9.11
N GLU A 581 31.60 -4.56 -9.91
CA GLU A 581 31.49 -4.44 -11.37
C GLU A 581 30.47 -5.46 -11.90
N VAL A 582 29.60 -5.01 -12.79
CA VAL A 582 28.71 -5.85 -13.58
C VAL A 582 28.87 -5.50 -15.04
N SER A 583 29.17 -6.50 -15.85
CA SER A 583 29.40 -6.32 -17.29
C SER A 583 28.40 -7.12 -18.12
N VAL A 584 28.00 -6.55 -19.26
CA VAL A 584 27.25 -7.24 -20.30
C VAL A 584 27.99 -7.24 -21.61
N THR A 585 28.06 -8.40 -22.23
CA THR A 585 28.71 -8.57 -23.55
C THR A 585 27.75 -9.26 -24.50
N THR A 586 27.61 -8.74 -25.70
CA THR A 586 26.86 -9.40 -26.77
C THR A 586 27.79 -9.83 -27.89
N SER A 587 27.52 -10.94 -28.54
CA SER A 587 28.29 -11.44 -29.68
C SER A 587 27.45 -12.41 -30.51
N THR A 588 27.89 -12.63 -31.75
CA THR A 588 27.30 -13.67 -32.62
C THR A 588 28.30 -14.80 -32.83
N LYS A 589 27.90 -16.05 -32.62
CA LYS A 589 28.75 -17.23 -32.87
C LYS A 589 27.91 -18.43 -33.32
N ASN A 590 28.31 -19.03 -34.43
CA ASN A 590 27.73 -20.29 -34.92
C ASN A 590 26.19 -20.29 -35.05
N GLY A 591 25.60 -19.19 -35.54
CA GLY A 591 24.15 -19.08 -35.69
C GLY A 591 23.38 -18.75 -34.38
N TRP A 592 24.09 -18.36 -33.33
CA TRP A 592 23.53 -17.98 -32.05
C TRP A 592 23.89 -16.53 -31.68
N VAL A 593 22.95 -15.78 -31.21
CA VAL A 593 23.19 -14.52 -30.50
C VAL A 593 23.44 -14.85 -29.04
N MET A 594 24.58 -14.45 -28.54
CA MET A 594 25.03 -14.70 -27.17
C MET A 594 24.98 -13.40 -26.36
N ILE A 595 24.34 -13.47 -25.18
CA ILE A 595 24.32 -12.39 -24.20
C ILE A 595 25.03 -12.93 -22.95
N LYS A 596 26.10 -12.31 -22.55
CA LYS A 596 26.86 -12.68 -21.34
C LYS A 596 26.68 -11.59 -20.31
N VAL A 597 26.21 -11.98 -19.14
CA VAL A 597 26.09 -11.12 -17.95
C VAL A 597 27.08 -11.63 -16.92
N LYS A 598 28.08 -10.83 -16.61
CA LYS A 598 29.15 -11.21 -15.68
C LYS A 598 29.22 -10.21 -14.53
N ASP A 599 29.40 -10.73 -13.32
CA ASP A 599 29.64 -9.97 -12.10
C ASP A 599 30.93 -10.44 -11.41
N ASN A 600 31.60 -9.56 -10.69
CA ASN A 600 32.75 -9.88 -9.85
C ASN A 600 32.37 -10.09 -8.38
N GLY A 601 31.14 -10.57 -8.16
CA GLY A 601 30.52 -10.77 -6.85
C GLY A 601 31.05 -11.96 -6.07
N ILE A 602 30.19 -12.52 -5.23
CA ILE A 602 30.52 -13.63 -4.32
C ILE A 602 30.71 -14.98 -5.04
N GLY A 603 30.31 -15.11 -6.31
CA GLY A 603 30.31 -16.39 -7.01
C GLY A 603 29.37 -17.42 -6.38
N MET A 604 29.52 -18.68 -6.80
CA MET A 604 28.72 -19.79 -6.28
C MET A 604 29.56 -21.08 -6.22
N PRO A 605 29.44 -21.88 -5.12
CA PRO A 605 30.01 -23.23 -5.10
C PRO A 605 29.24 -24.19 -6.04
N ASP A 606 29.91 -25.25 -6.51
CA ASP A 606 29.33 -26.19 -7.49
C ASP A 606 28.03 -26.85 -7.00
N ALA A 607 27.92 -27.15 -5.71
CA ALA A 607 26.70 -27.72 -5.12
C ALA A 607 25.46 -26.80 -5.25
N ILE A 608 25.66 -25.49 -5.33
CA ILE A 608 24.61 -24.51 -5.54
C ILE A 608 24.33 -24.34 -7.04
N LYS A 609 25.37 -24.30 -7.88
CA LYS A 609 25.28 -24.16 -9.32
C LYS A 609 24.32 -25.18 -9.95
N GLU A 610 24.30 -26.41 -9.48
CA GLU A 610 23.41 -27.47 -10.00
C GLU A 610 21.92 -27.24 -9.66
N LYS A 611 21.63 -26.45 -8.64
CA LYS A 611 20.27 -26.24 -8.11
C LYS A 611 19.65 -24.90 -8.48
N ILE A 612 20.44 -23.93 -8.96
CA ILE A 612 19.96 -22.55 -9.16
C ILE A 612 18.82 -22.42 -10.17
N MET A 613 18.64 -23.38 -11.06
CA MET A 613 17.54 -23.41 -12.03
C MET A 613 16.29 -24.11 -11.53
N GLN A 614 16.33 -24.69 -10.32
CA GLN A 614 15.17 -25.35 -9.72
C GLN A 614 14.19 -24.26 -9.21
N PRO A 615 12.88 -24.44 -9.43
CA PRO A 615 11.88 -23.55 -8.86
C PRO A 615 11.99 -23.45 -7.34
N PHE A 616 11.78 -22.27 -6.80
CA PHE A 616 11.83 -21.94 -5.36
C PHE A 616 13.21 -22.04 -4.69
N PHE A 617 14.25 -22.42 -5.41
CA PHE A 617 15.59 -22.45 -4.87
C PHE A 617 16.18 -21.03 -4.73
N THR A 618 16.58 -20.65 -3.53
CA THR A 618 17.22 -19.36 -3.26
C THR A 618 18.20 -19.45 -2.10
N THR A 619 19.32 -18.75 -2.21
CA THR A 619 20.31 -18.56 -1.14
C THR A 619 20.15 -17.19 -0.45
N LYS A 620 19.20 -16.38 -0.89
CA LYS A 620 18.92 -15.06 -0.29
C LYS A 620 18.16 -15.24 1.03
N PRO A 621 18.33 -14.31 1.98
CA PRO A 621 17.60 -14.34 3.25
C PRO A 621 16.09 -14.39 3.04
N THR A 622 15.37 -14.91 4.01
CA THR A 622 13.90 -15.04 4.00
C THR A 622 13.25 -13.67 3.74
N GLY A 623 12.50 -13.58 2.66
CA GLY A 623 11.81 -12.35 2.23
C GLY A 623 12.55 -11.53 1.16
N GLU A 624 13.81 -11.85 0.82
CA GLU A 624 14.58 -11.13 -0.21
C GLU A 624 14.65 -11.85 -1.57
N GLY A 625 14.28 -13.13 -1.63
CA GLY A 625 14.29 -13.92 -2.85
C GLY A 625 13.12 -14.88 -2.94
N THR A 626 12.46 -14.95 -4.11
CA THR A 626 11.35 -15.88 -4.37
C THR A 626 11.83 -17.25 -4.88
N GLY A 627 13.09 -17.36 -5.29
CA GLY A 627 13.65 -18.58 -5.91
C GLY A 627 13.07 -18.94 -7.28
N LEU A 628 12.23 -18.09 -7.85
CA LEU A 628 11.58 -18.32 -9.15
C LEU A 628 12.27 -17.62 -10.33
N GLY A 629 13.09 -16.61 -10.09
CA GLY A 629 13.66 -15.79 -11.14
C GLY A 629 14.49 -16.57 -12.16
N LEU A 630 15.39 -17.45 -11.71
CA LEU A 630 16.26 -18.21 -12.61
C LEU A 630 15.54 -19.40 -13.27
N SER A 631 14.60 -20.05 -12.60
CA SER A 631 13.76 -21.08 -13.23
C SER A 631 12.88 -20.49 -14.33
N LEU A 632 12.29 -19.32 -14.11
CA LEU A 632 11.56 -18.56 -15.13
C LEU A 632 12.46 -18.14 -16.28
N THR A 633 13.68 -17.69 -15.98
CA THR A 633 14.69 -17.35 -17.01
C THR A 633 15.00 -18.57 -17.89
N TYR A 634 15.16 -19.75 -17.27
CA TYR A 634 15.37 -20.99 -18.01
C TYR A 634 14.18 -21.33 -18.90
N ASP A 635 12.97 -21.27 -18.38
CA ASP A 635 11.75 -21.59 -19.16
C ASP A 635 11.55 -20.60 -20.33
N MET A 636 11.77 -19.31 -20.10
CA MET A 636 11.68 -18.32 -21.18
C MET A 636 12.72 -18.51 -22.25
N VAL A 637 13.97 -18.78 -21.87
CA VAL A 637 15.06 -18.96 -22.83
C VAL A 637 14.95 -20.30 -23.57
N VAL A 638 14.80 -21.40 -22.82
CA VAL A 638 14.88 -22.74 -23.42
C VAL A 638 13.56 -23.15 -24.02
N LYS A 639 12.45 -23.08 -23.25
CA LYS A 639 11.13 -23.53 -23.76
C LYS A 639 10.47 -22.47 -24.64
N GLY A 640 10.60 -21.17 -24.30
CA GLY A 640 9.97 -20.09 -25.04
C GLY A 640 10.65 -19.72 -26.34
N HIS A 641 12.00 -19.77 -26.37
CA HIS A 641 12.80 -19.27 -27.47
C HIS A 641 13.74 -20.32 -28.10
N GLY A 642 13.70 -21.58 -27.64
CA GLY A 642 14.60 -22.62 -28.14
C GLY A 642 16.10 -22.31 -27.91
N GLY A 643 16.37 -21.43 -26.94
CA GLY A 643 17.71 -20.99 -26.61
C GLY A 643 18.43 -21.92 -25.62
N LYS A 644 19.58 -21.48 -25.16
CA LYS A 644 20.38 -22.14 -24.12
C LYS A 644 20.78 -21.15 -23.05
N ILE A 645 20.91 -21.60 -21.80
CA ILE A 645 21.46 -20.83 -20.71
C ILE A 645 22.57 -21.64 -20.03
N GLU A 646 23.72 -21.03 -19.89
CA GLU A 646 24.91 -21.62 -19.25
C GLU A 646 25.41 -20.71 -18.13
N VAL A 647 26.05 -21.30 -17.13
CA VAL A 647 26.60 -20.58 -15.97
C VAL A 647 28.05 -20.97 -15.75
N ASN A 648 28.94 -20.00 -15.79
CA ASN A 648 30.31 -20.10 -15.35
C ASN A 648 30.48 -19.30 -14.07
N THR A 649 31.01 -19.93 -13.03
CA THR A 649 31.16 -19.25 -11.73
C THR A 649 32.32 -19.82 -10.96
N LYS A 650 32.93 -18.98 -10.14
CA LYS A 650 33.98 -19.37 -9.19
C LYS A 650 33.70 -18.67 -7.87
N GLU A 651 33.56 -19.46 -6.81
CA GLU A 651 33.26 -18.97 -5.48
C GLU A 651 34.27 -17.91 -5.02
N GLY A 652 33.77 -16.82 -4.50
CA GLY A 652 34.56 -15.67 -4.08
C GLY A 652 35.07 -14.76 -5.19
N GLU A 653 34.94 -15.13 -6.48
CA GLU A 653 35.53 -14.39 -7.60
C GLU A 653 34.48 -13.76 -8.54
N PHE A 654 33.66 -14.59 -9.21
CA PHE A 654 32.72 -14.10 -10.22
C PHE A 654 31.56 -15.07 -10.49
N THR A 655 30.49 -14.55 -11.12
CA THR A 655 29.49 -15.35 -11.84
C THR A 655 29.29 -14.77 -13.24
N GLU A 656 29.16 -15.63 -14.25
CA GLU A 656 28.85 -15.29 -15.63
C GLU A 656 27.70 -16.15 -16.14
N PHE A 657 26.58 -15.54 -16.47
CA PHE A 657 25.48 -16.17 -17.18
C PHE A 657 25.61 -15.93 -18.68
N ILE A 658 25.45 -16.99 -19.46
CA ILE A 658 25.52 -16.94 -20.93
C ILE A 658 24.16 -17.40 -21.47
N VAL A 659 23.41 -16.48 -22.06
CA VAL A 659 22.16 -16.74 -22.75
C VAL A 659 22.44 -16.79 -24.25
N SER A 660 22.10 -17.91 -24.89
CA SER A 660 22.26 -18.10 -26.35
C SER A 660 20.86 -18.23 -26.98
N LEU A 661 20.55 -17.34 -27.93
CA LEU A 661 19.29 -17.32 -28.66
C LEU A 661 19.53 -17.63 -30.14
N PRO A 662 18.71 -18.46 -30.80
CA PRO A 662 18.95 -18.81 -32.21
C PRO A 662 18.72 -17.59 -33.13
N LEU A 663 19.55 -17.45 -34.14
CA LEU A 663 19.45 -16.40 -35.16
C LEU A 663 18.24 -16.58 -36.09
N ASN A 664 17.94 -17.83 -36.45
CA ASN A 664 16.80 -18.21 -37.28
C ASN A 664 16.02 -19.33 -36.58
N GLU A 665 14.72 -19.18 -36.46
CA GLU A 665 13.82 -20.32 -36.22
C GLU A 665 13.58 -21.04 -37.55
N ASN A 666 13.97 -22.34 -37.65
CA ASN A 666 13.47 -23.23 -38.68
C ASN A 666 12.00 -23.58 -38.42
#